data_fbbc9ec1adef264ff728a373aa0b74a7
#
_entry.id   fbbc9ec1adef264ff728a373aa0b74a7
#
_cell.length_a   1.000
_cell.length_b   1.000
_cell.length_c   1.000
_cell.angle_alpha   90.00
_cell.angle_beta   90.00
_cell.angle_gamma   90.00
#
_symmetry.space_group_name_H-M   'P 1'
#
loop_
_entity.id
_entity.type
_entity.pdbx_description
1 polymer ?
#
loop_
_entity_poly.entity_id
_entity_poly.type
_entity_poly.pdbx_seq_one_letter_code
_entity_poly.pdbx_strand_id
1 'polypeptide(L)'
;MSPVRFAGRLMGLMGRRIARRPIFCGLTSHEGEKHMNGVVLMVVAAVVLAAGYLGYGRWLANKWGVDREALTPACRMEDGHNFSPASAFTAFSHQFSSICGAGPVTGTIVAMAFGWLPVVLWVLVGGIFFGAVHDFGALYASMKNNGKSLAQLIDKYIGRTGRRLFLLFCWLFCLIVIAAFTSMVSGTFAMTPDASGAVDVAKSYAAGCAGTISILFTFVAMVFGWACRKFNLTGAKQFVTGVVLMVAMFAVGMQFPVYLDLNGWIAVVMVYLVFAGAMPIQMLKQPRDYLTSIMMIVMIVCAVLGIVVLGAKGQATITAPMFTGFTTASGMMFPVLFVSVACGALSGFHSLVSSGTSSKQVENEADAVKVGYGAMVVESFVGVLAIIVAGIMFSDMNTAGTGALNAGVASTPFAIFATGIARGMQAFGVDGTVATVFMTMNVSALALTSLDAVARIGRTSFSEFFATSNDALAVENEKTGVMKVLGNPWVATVVTLLPGLALTFGGYLNIWPLFGASNQLLGGMTMITLAVFCKCTGRSGWMLYAPVAFLLVCTFTSLGMSIAGCVTALQAGGMAVMATSGLQLVFAVLLVALGLIVAVNCLKELRGKESGSMPDEEPEWSEVGRRNCSAHQAAAADGAPEGLAAEA
;
A
#
# COMPACT_ATOMS: atom_id res chain seq x y z
N MET A 1 -9.35 34.71 31.13
CA MET A 1 -8.28 34.47 30.15
C MET A 1 -8.79 33.39 29.22
N SER A 2 -8.93 33.69 27.95
CA SER A 2 -9.54 32.78 26.99
C SER A 2 -8.61 31.62 26.61
N PRO A 3 -9.13 30.42 26.33
CA PRO A 3 -8.36 29.22 25.99
C PRO A 3 -7.43 29.37 24.77
N VAL A 4 -7.74 30.32 23.89
CA VAL A 4 -6.98 30.60 22.65
C VAL A 4 -5.57 31.17 22.92
N ARG A 5 -5.35 31.89 24.03
CA ARG A 5 -4.01 32.42 24.39
C ARG A 5 -3.08 31.37 25.01
N PHE A 6 -3.64 30.27 25.52
CA PHE A 6 -2.85 29.20 26.11
C PHE A 6 -2.30 28.26 25.04
N ALA A 7 -3.10 27.94 24.02
CA ALA A 7 -2.68 27.13 22.89
C ALA A 7 -1.56 27.79 22.05
N GLY A 8 -1.64 29.12 21.84
CA GLY A 8 -0.61 29.86 21.12
C GLY A 8 0.74 29.92 21.85
N ARG A 9 0.75 29.87 23.19
CA ARG A 9 2.00 29.83 23.98
C ARG A 9 2.63 28.44 24.01
N LEU A 10 1.81 27.37 23.99
CA LEU A 10 2.32 25.98 23.91
C LEU A 10 2.88 25.67 22.51
N MET A 11 2.23 26.14 21.42
CA MET A 11 2.79 26.02 20.07
C MET A 11 4.09 26.82 19.92
N GLY A 12 4.21 27.98 20.54
CA GLY A 12 5.44 28.78 20.53
C GLY A 12 6.59 28.13 21.31
N LEU A 13 6.30 27.37 22.36
CA LEU A 13 7.31 26.66 23.17
C LEU A 13 7.70 25.31 22.56
N MET A 14 6.78 24.58 21.93
CA MET A 14 7.10 23.37 21.16
C MET A 14 7.84 23.71 19.85
N GLY A 15 7.45 24.77 19.14
CA GLY A 15 8.15 25.24 17.95
C GLY A 15 9.59 25.71 18.22
N ARG A 16 9.85 26.28 19.41
CA ARG A 16 11.20 26.75 19.76
C ARG A 16 12.16 25.63 20.26
N ARG A 17 11.67 24.50 20.71
CA ARG A 17 12.52 23.34 21.08
C ARG A 17 12.75 22.39 19.90
N ILE A 18 11.79 22.28 18.97
CA ILE A 18 11.94 21.48 17.73
C ILE A 18 12.78 22.24 16.70
N ALA A 19 12.69 23.59 16.66
CA ALA A 19 13.46 24.43 15.73
C ALA A 19 14.97 24.57 16.08
N ARG A 20 15.46 23.98 17.17
CA ARG A 20 16.87 24.11 17.56
C ARG A 20 17.76 22.88 17.33
N ARG A 21 17.28 21.87 16.61
CA ARG A 21 18.18 20.83 16.05
C ARG A 21 17.80 20.59 14.60
N PRO A 22 18.58 21.08 13.65
CA PRO A 22 18.33 20.83 12.23
C PRO A 22 18.49 19.33 11.97
N ILE A 23 17.47 18.74 11.33
CA ILE A 23 17.45 17.33 10.90
C ILE A 23 18.61 17.04 9.91
N PHE A 24 19.22 18.10 9.35
CA PHE A 24 20.31 18.03 8.37
C PHE A 24 21.51 18.92 8.74
N CYS A 25 21.87 19.08 10.01
CA CYS A 25 23.07 19.86 10.38
C CYS A 25 24.31 18.98 10.38
N GLY A 26 25.17 19.16 9.41
CA GLY A 26 26.52 18.58 9.38
C GLY A 26 27.04 18.21 7.99
N LEU A 27 26.66 18.93 6.95
CA LEU A 27 27.26 18.74 5.62
C LEU A 27 27.88 20.05 5.13
N THR A 28 29.16 20.21 5.45
CA THR A 28 30.05 21.05 4.67
C THR A 28 30.13 20.46 3.26
N SER A 29 29.85 21.26 2.25
CA SER A 29 30.06 20.94 0.84
C SER A 29 31.52 20.49 0.64
N HIS A 30 31.75 19.18 0.46
CA HIS A 30 32.98 18.70 -0.09
C HIS A 30 32.98 19.00 -1.59
N GLU A 31 33.76 19.98 -2.00
CA GLU A 31 34.13 20.18 -3.40
C GLU A 31 34.85 18.92 -3.88
N GLY A 32 34.19 18.11 -4.70
CA GLY A 32 34.74 16.89 -5.29
C GLY A 32 33.82 15.67 -5.33
N GLU A 33 32.64 15.69 -4.71
CA GLU A 33 31.70 14.56 -4.81
C GLU A 33 31.12 14.45 -6.24
N LYS A 34 31.39 13.32 -6.89
CA LYS A 34 30.74 12.98 -8.17
C LYS A 34 29.24 12.73 -7.90
N HIS A 35 28.44 13.74 -8.19
CA HIS A 35 26.98 13.61 -8.09
C HIS A 35 26.44 12.55 -9.05
N MET A 36 25.55 11.67 -8.55
CA MET A 36 24.93 10.64 -9.36
C MET A 36 23.89 11.27 -10.31
N ASN A 37 23.90 10.83 -11.56
CA ASN A 37 22.88 11.21 -12.52
C ASN A 37 21.61 10.36 -12.30
N GLY A 38 20.46 11.00 -12.12
CA GLY A 38 19.18 10.32 -11.87
C GLY A 38 18.74 9.39 -13.00
N VAL A 39 19.06 9.72 -14.26
CA VAL A 39 18.76 8.85 -15.42
C VAL A 39 19.56 7.55 -15.33
N VAL A 40 20.84 7.63 -14.98
CA VAL A 40 21.69 6.44 -14.83
C VAL A 40 21.16 5.55 -13.72
N LEU A 41 20.83 6.14 -12.55
CA LEU A 41 20.28 5.38 -11.43
C LEU A 41 18.94 4.72 -11.80
N MET A 42 18.07 5.43 -12.52
CA MET A 42 16.78 4.91 -13.00
C MET A 42 16.97 3.69 -13.91
N VAL A 43 17.86 3.80 -14.91
CA VAL A 43 18.12 2.71 -15.86
C VAL A 43 18.73 1.50 -15.15
N VAL A 44 19.73 1.70 -14.29
CA VAL A 44 20.34 0.62 -13.50
C VAL A 44 19.30 -0.09 -12.65
N ALA A 45 18.46 0.65 -11.94
CA ALA A 45 17.40 0.06 -11.11
C ALA A 45 16.38 -0.71 -11.95
N ALA A 46 15.94 -0.15 -13.09
CA ALA A 46 15.02 -0.83 -14.01
C ALA A 46 15.60 -2.15 -14.53
N VAL A 47 16.88 -2.16 -14.92
CA VAL A 47 17.57 -3.38 -15.40
C VAL A 47 17.67 -4.41 -14.27
N VAL A 48 18.06 -4.02 -13.05
CA VAL A 48 18.17 -4.93 -11.89
C VAL A 48 16.81 -5.52 -11.54
N LEU A 49 15.76 -4.73 -11.48
CA LEU A 49 14.39 -5.18 -11.19
C LEU A 49 13.84 -6.09 -12.29
N ALA A 50 14.08 -5.76 -13.57
CA ALA A 50 13.72 -6.62 -14.70
C ALA A 50 14.46 -7.96 -14.67
N ALA A 51 15.76 -7.95 -14.36
CA ALA A 51 16.54 -9.17 -14.18
C ALA A 51 16.03 -10.01 -13.01
N GLY A 52 15.64 -9.38 -11.90
CA GLY A 52 14.97 -10.04 -10.77
C GLY A 52 13.69 -10.75 -11.19
N TYR A 53 12.82 -10.06 -11.95
CA TYR A 53 11.56 -10.62 -12.44
C TYR A 53 11.80 -11.78 -13.44
N LEU A 54 12.62 -11.55 -14.47
CA LEU A 54 12.84 -12.51 -15.56
C LEU A 54 13.68 -13.72 -15.11
N GLY A 55 14.63 -13.51 -14.20
CA GLY A 55 15.49 -14.56 -13.67
C GLY A 55 14.87 -15.23 -12.44
N TYR A 56 14.96 -14.53 -11.30
CA TYR A 56 14.58 -15.11 -10.00
C TYR A 56 13.07 -15.38 -9.88
N GLY A 57 12.19 -14.48 -10.35
CA GLY A 57 10.76 -14.67 -10.29
C GLY A 57 10.27 -15.88 -11.08
N ARG A 58 10.75 -16.03 -12.32
CA ARG A 58 10.42 -17.20 -13.15
C ARG A 58 11.03 -18.50 -12.61
N TRP A 59 12.25 -18.43 -12.09
CA TRP A 59 12.88 -19.58 -11.42
C TRP A 59 12.05 -20.04 -10.22
N LEU A 60 11.57 -19.10 -9.38
CA LEU A 60 10.77 -19.40 -8.22
C LEU A 60 9.43 -20.06 -8.61
N ALA A 61 8.76 -19.53 -9.64
CA ALA A 61 7.51 -20.09 -10.15
C ALA A 61 7.70 -21.55 -10.63
N ASN A 62 8.74 -21.80 -11.40
CA ASN A 62 9.07 -23.15 -11.85
C ASN A 62 9.42 -24.06 -10.67
N LYS A 63 10.14 -23.54 -9.68
CA LYS A 63 10.55 -24.30 -8.47
C LYS A 63 9.34 -24.69 -7.60
N TRP A 64 8.31 -23.86 -7.55
CA TRP A 64 7.08 -24.14 -6.79
C TRP A 64 6.02 -24.89 -7.59
N GLY A 65 6.24 -25.12 -8.89
CA GLY A 65 5.38 -25.92 -9.75
C GLY A 65 4.12 -25.16 -10.18
N VAL A 66 4.30 -23.94 -10.70
CA VAL A 66 3.20 -23.20 -11.36
C VAL A 66 2.80 -23.96 -12.61
N ASP A 67 1.52 -24.34 -12.68
CA ASP A 67 0.93 -25.08 -13.79
C ASP A 67 0.10 -24.14 -14.69
N ARG A 68 0.44 -24.12 -15.98
CA ARG A 68 -0.24 -23.25 -16.96
C ARG A 68 -1.60 -23.80 -17.39
N GLU A 69 -1.84 -25.08 -17.20
CA GLU A 69 -3.08 -25.74 -17.61
C GLU A 69 -4.07 -25.88 -16.43
N ALA A 70 -3.62 -25.58 -15.19
CA ALA A 70 -4.46 -25.68 -14.00
C ALA A 70 -5.55 -24.61 -14.00
N LEU A 71 -6.79 -25.04 -13.86
CA LEU A 71 -7.92 -24.15 -13.63
C LEU A 71 -7.82 -23.51 -12.24
N THR A 72 -7.86 -22.19 -12.21
CA THR A 72 -7.74 -21.43 -10.96
C THR A 72 -9.05 -21.43 -10.16
N PRO A 73 -9.00 -21.11 -8.86
CA PRO A 73 -10.21 -20.90 -8.06
C PRO A 73 -11.13 -19.83 -8.64
N ALA A 74 -10.57 -18.78 -9.30
CA ALA A 74 -11.35 -17.74 -9.95
C ALA A 74 -12.37 -18.33 -10.93
N CYS A 75 -11.92 -19.30 -11.77
CA CYS A 75 -12.77 -19.96 -12.75
C CYS A 75 -13.63 -21.06 -12.15
N ARG A 76 -13.03 -21.93 -11.29
CA ARG A 76 -13.74 -23.10 -10.73
C ARG A 76 -14.86 -22.70 -9.76
N MET A 77 -14.62 -21.67 -8.95
CA MET A 77 -15.54 -21.22 -7.90
C MET A 77 -16.26 -19.93 -8.28
N GLU A 78 -16.35 -19.60 -9.58
CA GLU A 78 -17.01 -18.39 -10.06
C GLU A 78 -18.41 -18.25 -9.45
N ASP A 79 -18.66 -17.11 -8.79
CA ASP A 79 -19.92 -16.76 -8.15
C ASP A 79 -20.42 -15.36 -8.56
N GLY A 80 -19.64 -14.66 -9.38
CA GLY A 80 -19.91 -13.29 -9.82
C GLY A 80 -19.80 -12.22 -8.73
N HIS A 81 -19.39 -12.58 -7.52
CA HIS A 81 -19.28 -11.68 -6.36
C HIS A 81 -17.87 -11.65 -5.78
N ASN A 82 -17.37 -12.79 -5.30
CA ASN A 82 -16.06 -12.92 -4.70
C ASN A 82 -15.06 -13.54 -5.69
N PHE A 83 -15.50 -14.54 -6.44
CA PHE A 83 -14.73 -15.23 -7.46
C PHE A 83 -15.21 -14.73 -8.84
N SER A 84 -14.34 -14.00 -9.51
CA SER A 84 -14.65 -13.39 -10.80
C SER A 84 -13.39 -13.45 -11.67
N PRO A 85 -13.29 -14.38 -12.60
CA PRO A 85 -12.15 -14.49 -13.50
C PRO A 85 -11.95 -13.19 -14.26
N ALA A 86 -10.69 -12.78 -14.37
CA ALA A 86 -10.31 -11.53 -15.02
C ALA A 86 -9.02 -11.71 -15.81
N SER A 87 -8.90 -10.97 -16.92
CA SER A 87 -7.68 -10.97 -17.72
C SER A 87 -6.45 -10.66 -16.87
N ALA A 88 -5.27 -11.14 -17.30
CA ALA A 88 -4.00 -10.90 -16.63
C ALA A 88 -3.76 -9.42 -16.31
N PHE A 89 -4.12 -8.50 -17.24
CA PHE A 89 -3.98 -7.06 -17.01
C PHE A 89 -4.96 -6.54 -15.95
N THR A 90 -6.19 -7.00 -15.93
CA THR A 90 -7.19 -6.57 -14.92
C THR A 90 -6.81 -7.09 -13.54
N ALA A 91 -6.39 -8.35 -13.41
CA ALA A 91 -5.91 -8.91 -12.16
C ALA A 91 -4.62 -8.21 -11.67
N PHE A 92 -3.67 -7.92 -12.57
CA PHE A 92 -2.50 -7.11 -12.28
C PHE A 92 -2.88 -5.71 -11.81
N SER A 93 -3.80 -5.04 -12.51
CA SER A 93 -4.29 -3.71 -12.16
C SER A 93 -4.89 -3.68 -10.76
N HIS A 94 -5.71 -4.68 -10.41
CA HIS A 94 -6.28 -4.80 -9.07
C HIS A 94 -5.20 -5.00 -8.00
N GLN A 95 -4.25 -5.92 -8.22
CA GLN A 95 -3.12 -6.14 -7.31
C GLN A 95 -2.30 -4.86 -7.16
N PHE A 96 -1.81 -4.31 -8.29
CA PHE A 96 -0.91 -3.17 -8.31
C PHE A 96 -1.53 -1.92 -7.68
N SER A 97 -2.76 -1.55 -8.04
CA SER A 97 -3.43 -0.37 -7.46
C SER A 97 -3.73 -0.51 -5.96
N SER A 98 -3.94 -1.74 -5.50
CA SER A 98 -4.23 -2.01 -4.09
C SER A 98 -2.96 -2.01 -3.23
N ILE A 99 -1.82 -2.49 -3.75
CA ILE A 99 -0.56 -2.57 -3.01
C ILE A 99 0.25 -1.27 -3.12
N CYS A 100 0.37 -0.68 -4.30
CA CYS A 100 1.13 0.54 -4.54
C CYS A 100 0.41 1.77 -3.98
N GLY A 101 0.44 1.88 -2.66
CA GLY A 101 -0.16 2.97 -1.91
C GLY A 101 0.82 4.12 -1.63
N ALA A 102 0.60 4.78 -0.49
CA ALA A 102 1.46 5.86 0.00
C ALA A 102 2.88 5.39 0.37
N GLY A 103 3.02 4.11 0.69
CA GLY A 103 4.23 3.55 1.29
C GLY A 103 5.50 3.66 0.46
N PRO A 104 5.54 3.26 -0.82
CA PRO A 104 6.75 3.33 -1.63
C PRO A 104 7.26 4.76 -1.84
N VAL A 105 6.37 5.75 -1.81
CA VAL A 105 6.74 7.18 -1.92
C VAL A 105 7.18 7.72 -0.56
N THR A 106 6.34 7.64 0.46
CA THR A 106 6.62 8.23 1.78
C THR A 106 7.79 7.54 2.46
N GLY A 107 7.80 6.21 2.45
CA GLY A 107 8.83 5.43 3.15
C GLY A 107 10.22 5.66 2.61
N THR A 108 10.36 5.67 1.28
CA THR A 108 11.65 5.88 0.63
C THR A 108 12.17 7.30 0.85
N ILE A 109 11.32 8.32 0.74
CA ILE A 109 11.72 9.72 0.96
C ILE A 109 12.11 9.96 2.43
N VAL A 110 11.36 9.42 3.39
CA VAL A 110 11.70 9.52 4.82
C VAL A 110 13.03 8.82 5.12
N ALA A 111 13.26 7.65 4.52
CA ALA A 111 14.49 6.89 4.71
C ALA A 111 15.73 7.55 4.09
N MET A 112 15.57 8.50 3.15
CA MET A 112 16.69 9.28 2.60
C MET A 112 17.44 10.10 3.65
N ALA A 113 16.93 10.21 4.88
CA ALA A 113 17.71 10.70 6.01
C ALA A 113 19.04 9.98 6.20
N PHE A 114 19.15 8.72 5.76
CA PHE A 114 20.38 7.91 5.79
C PHE A 114 21.21 7.99 4.50
N GLY A 115 20.78 8.80 3.54
CA GLY A 115 21.35 8.91 2.18
C GLY A 115 20.60 8.05 1.16
N TRP A 116 20.74 8.39 -0.14
CA TRP A 116 19.98 7.71 -1.19
C TRP A 116 20.46 6.30 -1.48
N LEU A 117 21.75 6.00 -1.32
CA LEU A 117 22.33 4.70 -1.69
C LEU A 117 21.80 3.53 -0.83
N PRO A 118 21.84 3.59 0.52
CA PRO A 118 21.31 2.48 1.33
C PRO A 118 19.83 2.26 1.11
N VAL A 119 19.06 3.32 0.81
CA VAL A 119 17.63 3.21 0.51
C VAL A 119 17.40 2.49 -0.82
N VAL A 120 18.12 2.88 -1.89
CA VAL A 120 18.04 2.18 -3.19
C VAL A 120 18.42 0.71 -3.06
N LEU A 121 19.52 0.42 -2.37
CA LEU A 121 19.96 -0.98 -2.16
C LEU A 121 18.88 -1.80 -1.45
N TRP A 122 18.25 -1.25 -0.41
CA TRP A 122 17.18 -1.94 0.29
C TRP A 122 15.93 -2.11 -0.59
N VAL A 123 15.53 -1.11 -1.37
CA VAL A 123 14.40 -1.23 -2.31
C VAL A 123 14.65 -2.31 -3.34
N LEU A 124 15.86 -2.37 -3.93
CA LEU A 124 16.17 -3.37 -4.96
C LEU A 124 16.27 -4.79 -4.38
N VAL A 125 17.04 -4.98 -3.32
CA VAL A 125 17.24 -6.31 -2.70
C VAL A 125 15.95 -6.77 -2.01
N GLY A 126 15.33 -5.90 -1.23
CA GLY A 126 14.08 -6.18 -0.54
C GLY A 126 12.94 -6.46 -1.51
N GLY A 127 12.79 -5.62 -2.55
CA GLY A 127 11.76 -5.79 -3.56
C GLY A 127 11.84 -7.12 -4.30
N ILE A 128 13.04 -7.53 -4.71
CA ILE A 128 13.26 -8.79 -5.47
C ILE A 128 13.16 -10.03 -4.58
N PHE A 129 13.89 -10.06 -3.46
CA PHE A 129 14.08 -11.29 -2.69
C PHE A 129 13.14 -11.42 -1.49
N PHE A 130 12.49 -10.34 -1.08
CA PHE A 130 11.55 -10.32 0.04
C PHE A 130 10.13 -10.03 -0.44
N GLY A 131 9.86 -8.82 -0.93
CA GLY A 131 8.52 -8.37 -1.27
C GLY A 131 7.87 -9.16 -2.39
N ALA A 132 8.56 -9.32 -3.51
CA ALA A 132 8.00 -10.04 -4.66
C ALA A 132 7.82 -11.55 -4.38
N VAL A 133 8.69 -12.15 -3.59
CA VAL A 133 8.55 -13.54 -3.12
C VAL A 133 7.34 -13.68 -2.18
N HIS A 134 7.18 -12.72 -1.29
CA HIS A 134 6.06 -12.66 -0.35
C HIS A 134 4.71 -12.54 -1.07
N ASP A 135 4.59 -11.59 -2.01
CA ASP A 135 3.35 -11.30 -2.71
C ASP A 135 2.95 -12.44 -3.65
N PHE A 136 3.90 -12.94 -4.43
CA PHE A 136 3.70 -14.12 -5.26
C PHE A 136 3.37 -15.35 -4.42
N GLY A 137 4.08 -15.56 -3.32
CA GLY A 137 3.86 -16.70 -2.43
C GLY A 137 2.46 -16.69 -1.80
N ALA A 138 1.99 -15.54 -1.32
CA ALA A 138 0.66 -15.40 -0.75
C ALA A 138 -0.44 -15.65 -1.79
N LEU A 139 -0.26 -15.11 -3.01
CA LEU A 139 -1.16 -15.35 -4.15
C LEU A 139 -1.20 -16.83 -4.50
N TYR A 140 -0.04 -17.45 -4.70
CA TYR A 140 0.10 -18.83 -5.11
C TYR A 140 -0.46 -19.80 -4.06
N ALA A 141 -0.09 -19.62 -2.78
CA ALA A 141 -0.61 -20.45 -1.69
C ALA A 141 -2.14 -20.36 -1.58
N SER A 142 -2.72 -19.17 -1.77
CA SER A 142 -4.17 -18.99 -1.80
C SER A 142 -4.81 -19.73 -2.98
N MET A 143 -4.25 -19.62 -4.18
CA MET A 143 -4.77 -20.31 -5.37
C MET A 143 -4.73 -21.84 -5.23
N LYS A 144 -3.67 -22.39 -4.63
CA LYS A 144 -3.56 -23.83 -4.33
C LYS A 144 -4.47 -24.31 -3.20
N ASN A 145 -5.13 -23.40 -2.50
CA ASN A 145 -6.08 -23.69 -1.41
C ASN A 145 -7.45 -23.03 -1.67
N ASN A 146 -8.00 -23.20 -2.87
CA ASN A 146 -9.33 -22.73 -3.27
C ASN A 146 -9.61 -21.24 -2.99
N GLY A 147 -8.60 -20.37 -3.18
CA GLY A 147 -8.74 -18.93 -2.97
C GLY A 147 -8.89 -18.51 -1.51
N LYS A 148 -8.43 -19.34 -0.57
CA LYS A 148 -8.48 -19.04 0.87
C LYS A 148 -7.65 -17.82 1.22
N SER A 149 -8.19 -16.98 2.12
CA SER A 149 -7.47 -15.83 2.69
C SER A 149 -6.27 -16.31 3.54
N LEU A 150 -5.31 -15.41 3.77
CA LEU A 150 -4.16 -15.73 4.62
C LEU A 150 -4.57 -16.20 6.02
N ALA A 151 -5.62 -15.64 6.60
CA ALA A 151 -6.16 -16.10 7.89
C ALA A 151 -6.66 -17.56 7.84
N GLN A 152 -7.30 -17.94 6.74
CA GLN A 152 -7.76 -19.32 6.52
C GLN A 152 -6.59 -20.27 6.23
N LEU A 153 -5.53 -19.81 5.55
CA LEU A 153 -4.29 -20.56 5.37
C LEU A 153 -3.59 -20.80 6.71
N ILE A 154 -3.56 -19.79 7.59
CA ILE A 154 -3.04 -19.94 8.95
C ILE A 154 -3.86 -20.96 9.74
N ASP A 155 -5.18 -20.95 9.61
CA ASP A 155 -6.02 -21.96 10.26
C ASP A 155 -5.68 -23.37 9.80
N LYS A 156 -5.54 -23.59 8.50
CA LYS A 156 -5.21 -24.89 7.91
C LYS A 156 -3.82 -25.40 8.35
N TYR A 157 -2.81 -24.56 8.25
CA TYR A 157 -1.41 -24.98 8.42
C TYR A 157 -0.87 -24.81 9.84
N ILE A 158 -1.47 -23.91 10.65
CA ILE A 158 -1.00 -23.53 11.98
C ILE A 158 -2.06 -23.80 13.06
N GLY A 159 -3.36 -23.62 12.73
CA GLY A 159 -4.48 -23.93 13.59
C GLY A 159 -5.30 -22.74 14.04
N ARG A 160 -6.47 -23.02 14.63
CA ARG A 160 -7.50 -22.00 14.98
C ARG A 160 -7.03 -20.90 15.90
N THR A 161 -6.16 -21.21 16.86
CA THR A 161 -5.61 -20.19 17.77
C THR A 161 -4.75 -19.21 17.00
N GLY A 162 -3.89 -19.70 16.11
CA GLY A 162 -3.09 -18.88 15.21
C GLY A 162 -3.96 -17.95 14.36
N ARG A 163 -5.04 -18.48 13.76
CA ARG A 163 -6.01 -17.69 12.97
C ARG A 163 -6.62 -16.54 13.78
N ARG A 164 -7.16 -16.82 14.97
CA ARG A 164 -7.80 -15.78 15.80
C ARG A 164 -6.84 -14.68 16.20
N LEU A 165 -5.66 -15.03 16.64
CA LEU A 165 -4.63 -14.07 17.02
C LEU A 165 -4.16 -13.25 15.81
N PHE A 166 -4.03 -13.89 14.65
CA PHE A 166 -3.69 -13.22 13.40
C PHE A 166 -4.78 -12.25 12.95
N LEU A 167 -6.06 -12.62 13.01
CA LEU A 167 -7.18 -11.75 12.67
C LEU A 167 -7.24 -10.51 13.58
N LEU A 168 -7.00 -10.70 14.88
CA LEU A 168 -6.92 -9.58 15.83
C LEU A 168 -5.73 -8.66 15.50
N PHE A 169 -4.57 -9.25 15.18
CA PHE A 169 -3.40 -8.49 14.73
C PHE A 169 -3.71 -7.70 13.45
N CYS A 170 -4.30 -8.33 12.43
CA CYS A 170 -4.71 -7.69 11.19
C CYS A 170 -5.69 -6.53 11.43
N TRP A 171 -6.65 -6.71 12.32
CA TRP A 171 -7.60 -5.65 12.66
C TRP A 171 -6.89 -4.45 13.30
N LEU A 172 -6.05 -4.67 14.32
CA LEU A 172 -5.26 -3.60 14.94
C LEU A 172 -4.33 -2.90 13.94
N PHE A 173 -3.69 -3.66 13.06
CA PHE A 173 -2.88 -3.12 11.97
C PHE A 173 -3.71 -2.23 11.04
N CYS A 174 -4.90 -2.66 10.64
CA CYS A 174 -5.79 -1.85 9.80
C CYS A 174 -6.16 -0.52 10.46
N LEU A 175 -6.37 -0.47 11.78
CA LEU A 175 -6.63 0.79 12.50
C LEU A 175 -5.47 1.79 12.37
N ILE A 176 -4.23 1.30 12.46
CA ILE A 176 -3.02 2.12 12.30
C ILE A 176 -2.91 2.65 10.86
N VAL A 177 -3.18 1.80 9.87
CA VAL A 177 -3.15 2.21 8.45
C VAL A 177 -4.23 3.25 8.14
N ILE A 178 -5.47 3.03 8.64
CA ILE A 178 -6.57 4.00 8.50
C ILE A 178 -6.14 5.34 9.07
N ALA A 179 -5.56 5.35 10.27
CA ALA A 179 -5.11 6.57 10.92
C ALA A 179 -4.02 7.31 10.11
N ALA A 180 -2.96 6.60 9.72
CA ALA A 180 -1.83 7.19 9.02
C ALA A 180 -2.24 7.74 7.65
N PHE A 181 -2.97 6.95 6.86
CA PHE A 181 -3.32 7.34 5.50
C PHE A 181 -4.45 8.36 5.44
N THR A 182 -5.43 8.31 6.36
CA THR A 182 -6.46 9.35 6.47
C THR A 182 -5.83 10.70 6.80
N SER A 183 -4.91 10.75 7.78
CA SER A 183 -4.18 11.97 8.12
C SER A 183 -3.37 12.50 6.94
N MET A 184 -2.70 11.62 6.20
CA MET A 184 -1.87 11.97 5.05
C MET A 184 -2.69 12.51 3.87
N VAL A 185 -3.76 11.81 3.50
CA VAL A 185 -4.66 12.22 2.39
C VAL A 185 -5.35 13.53 2.72
N SER A 186 -5.90 13.64 3.93
CA SER A 186 -6.58 14.88 4.36
C SER A 186 -5.61 16.06 4.40
N GLY A 187 -4.36 15.82 4.83
CA GLY A 187 -3.31 16.84 4.81
C GLY A 187 -2.92 17.28 3.39
N THR A 188 -3.05 16.39 2.39
CA THR A 188 -2.75 16.72 0.99
C THR A 188 -3.83 17.60 0.36
N PHE A 189 -5.09 17.49 0.83
CA PHE A 189 -6.21 18.28 0.34
C PHE A 189 -6.47 19.56 1.16
N ALA A 190 -5.90 19.65 2.36
CA ALA A 190 -6.16 20.72 3.29
C ALA A 190 -5.73 22.10 2.72
N MET A 191 -6.57 23.09 2.92
CA MET A 191 -6.26 24.47 2.57
C MET A 191 -5.09 24.99 3.40
N THR A 192 -4.32 25.90 2.81
CA THR A 192 -3.29 26.68 3.50
C THR A 192 -3.93 27.99 3.95
N PRO A 193 -4.01 28.29 5.26
CA PRO A 193 -4.54 29.56 5.73
C PRO A 193 -3.52 30.69 5.49
N ASP A 194 -4.02 31.89 5.21
CA ASP A 194 -3.25 33.13 5.23
C ASP A 194 -3.00 33.63 6.68
N ALA A 195 -2.37 34.80 6.81
CA ALA A 195 -2.08 35.39 8.13
C ALA A 195 -3.34 35.77 8.94
N SER A 196 -4.50 35.91 8.28
CA SER A 196 -5.79 36.19 8.92
C SER A 196 -6.58 34.94 9.28
N GLY A 197 -6.13 33.76 8.85
CA GLY A 197 -6.83 32.48 8.99
C GLY A 197 -7.82 32.20 7.83
N ALA A 198 -7.91 33.06 6.83
CA ALA A 198 -8.68 32.86 5.62
C ALA A 198 -7.91 31.95 4.62
N VAL A 199 -8.58 31.52 3.56
CA VAL A 199 -7.96 30.65 2.54
C VAL A 199 -6.97 31.44 1.70
N ASP A 200 -5.70 31.04 1.70
CA ASP A 200 -4.73 31.47 0.66
C ASP A 200 -5.04 30.69 -0.62
N VAL A 201 -5.86 31.29 -1.50
CA VAL A 201 -6.34 30.64 -2.73
C VAL A 201 -5.19 30.21 -3.64
N ALA A 202 -4.14 31.02 -3.75
CA ALA A 202 -3.01 30.72 -4.64
C ALA A 202 -2.24 29.46 -4.19
N LYS A 203 -2.01 29.30 -2.89
CA LYS A 203 -1.33 28.13 -2.33
C LYS A 203 -2.25 26.91 -2.20
N SER A 204 -3.57 27.13 -2.04
CA SER A 204 -4.55 26.07 -1.81
C SER A 204 -5.17 25.51 -3.09
N TYR A 205 -4.99 26.16 -4.25
CA TYR A 205 -5.67 25.82 -5.49
C TYR A 205 -5.44 24.35 -5.90
N ALA A 206 -4.18 23.91 -5.96
CA ALA A 206 -3.86 22.54 -6.37
C ALA A 206 -4.43 21.49 -5.38
N ALA A 207 -4.36 21.77 -4.08
CA ALA A 207 -4.93 20.91 -3.04
C ALA A 207 -6.46 20.85 -3.13
N GLY A 208 -7.13 21.99 -3.31
CA GLY A 208 -8.58 22.06 -3.47
C GLY A 208 -9.06 21.35 -4.74
N CYS A 209 -8.40 21.53 -5.88
CA CYS A 209 -8.68 20.78 -7.11
C CYS A 209 -8.51 19.29 -6.91
N ALA A 210 -7.38 18.86 -6.31
CA ALA A 210 -7.12 17.43 -6.05
C ALA A 210 -8.18 16.80 -5.14
N GLY A 211 -8.63 17.51 -4.10
CA GLY A 211 -9.73 17.08 -3.24
C GLY A 211 -11.04 16.91 -3.99
N THR A 212 -11.44 17.90 -4.79
CA THR A 212 -12.65 17.84 -5.64
C THR A 212 -12.57 16.68 -6.62
N ILE A 213 -11.46 16.52 -7.35
CA ILE A 213 -11.26 15.43 -8.32
C ILE A 213 -11.34 14.09 -7.60
N SER A 214 -10.77 13.95 -6.41
CA SER A 214 -10.80 12.69 -5.64
C SER A 214 -12.22 12.29 -5.20
N ILE A 215 -13.07 13.26 -4.85
CA ILE A 215 -14.49 13.01 -4.58
C ILE A 215 -15.22 12.61 -5.88
N LEU A 216 -15.04 13.38 -6.96
CA LEU A 216 -15.63 13.08 -8.27
C LEU A 216 -15.23 11.72 -8.78
N PHE A 217 -13.98 11.30 -8.54
CA PHE A 217 -13.44 10.00 -8.96
C PHE A 217 -14.28 8.83 -8.44
N THR A 218 -14.81 8.94 -7.22
CA THR A 218 -15.69 7.93 -6.64
C THR A 218 -16.99 7.77 -7.46
N PHE A 219 -17.63 8.88 -7.83
CA PHE A 219 -18.84 8.84 -8.65
C PHE A 219 -18.56 8.40 -10.08
N VAL A 220 -17.49 8.90 -10.68
CA VAL A 220 -17.06 8.53 -12.04
C VAL A 220 -16.74 7.03 -12.11
N ALA A 221 -16.09 6.46 -11.11
CA ALA A 221 -15.82 5.02 -11.05
C ALA A 221 -17.12 4.19 -11.00
N MET A 222 -18.14 4.62 -10.25
CA MET A 222 -19.44 3.94 -10.23
C MET A 222 -20.15 4.03 -11.57
N VAL A 223 -20.14 5.22 -12.21
CA VAL A 223 -20.72 5.42 -13.56
C VAL A 223 -20.00 4.58 -14.59
N PHE A 224 -18.66 4.54 -14.54
CA PHE A 224 -17.83 3.72 -15.41
C PHE A 224 -18.15 2.21 -15.25
N GLY A 225 -18.22 1.72 -14.01
CA GLY A 225 -18.57 0.32 -13.72
C GLY A 225 -19.98 -0.03 -14.20
N TRP A 226 -20.95 0.88 -14.03
CA TRP A 226 -22.30 0.71 -14.58
C TRP A 226 -22.31 0.68 -16.11
N ALA A 227 -21.60 1.61 -16.75
CA ALA A 227 -21.50 1.67 -18.22
C ALA A 227 -20.84 0.43 -18.80
N CYS A 228 -19.74 -0.05 -18.19
CA CYS A 228 -19.07 -1.27 -18.63
C CYS A 228 -20.02 -2.49 -18.62
N ARG A 229 -20.80 -2.65 -17.54
CA ARG A 229 -21.77 -3.75 -17.45
C ARG A 229 -22.94 -3.59 -18.40
N LYS A 230 -23.52 -2.37 -18.51
CA LYS A 230 -24.71 -2.14 -19.33
C LYS A 230 -24.45 -2.25 -20.82
N PHE A 231 -23.25 -1.82 -21.26
CA PHE A 231 -22.89 -1.77 -22.68
C PHE A 231 -21.87 -2.85 -23.07
N ASN A 232 -21.57 -3.81 -22.18
CA ASN A 232 -20.57 -4.87 -22.37
C ASN A 232 -19.23 -4.31 -22.92
N LEU A 233 -18.73 -3.23 -22.29
CA LEU A 233 -17.49 -2.60 -22.71
C LEU A 233 -16.30 -3.43 -22.23
N THR A 234 -15.51 -3.93 -23.19
CA THR A 234 -14.31 -4.72 -22.92
C THR A 234 -13.11 -4.20 -23.72
N GLY A 235 -11.91 -4.54 -23.30
CA GLY A 235 -10.67 -4.23 -24.02
C GLY A 235 -10.49 -2.74 -24.33
N ALA A 236 -10.27 -2.41 -25.60
CA ALA A 236 -10.01 -1.03 -26.04
C ALA A 236 -11.18 -0.08 -25.78
N LYS A 237 -12.43 -0.54 -25.93
CA LYS A 237 -13.62 0.29 -25.66
C LYS A 237 -13.69 0.67 -24.18
N GLN A 238 -13.43 -0.27 -23.29
CA GLN A 238 -13.36 -0.04 -21.85
C GLN A 238 -12.26 0.98 -21.50
N PHE A 239 -11.07 0.82 -22.05
CA PHE A 239 -9.94 1.71 -21.85
C PHE A 239 -10.25 3.15 -22.30
N VAL A 240 -10.73 3.33 -23.53
CA VAL A 240 -11.07 4.66 -24.08
C VAL A 240 -12.17 5.34 -23.26
N THR A 241 -13.23 4.60 -22.87
CA THR A 241 -14.28 5.15 -22.02
C THR A 241 -13.72 5.60 -20.66
N GLY A 242 -12.84 4.82 -20.04
CA GLY A 242 -12.18 5.19 -18.80
C GLY A 242 -11.35 6.47 -18.95
N VAL A 243 -10.53 6.59 -19.99
CA VAL A 243 -9.71 7.77 -20.24
C VAL A 243 -10.58 9.01 -20.48
N VAL A 244 -11.63 8.91 -21.30
CA VAL A 244 -12.54 10.04 -21.55
C VAL A 244 -13.20 10.53 -20.27
N LEU A 245 -13.71 9.62 -19.44
CA LEU A 245 -14.33 9.97 -18.17
C LEU A 245 -13.32 10.61 -17.19
N MET A 246 -12.08 10.11 -17.14
CA MET A 246 -11.02 10.69 -16.30
C MET A 246 -10.65 12.11 -16.76
N VAL A 247 -10.50 12.35 -18.08
CA VAL A 247 -10.20 13.68 -18.61
C VAL A 247 -11.34 14.66 -18.30
N ALA A 248 -12.60 14.24 -18.50
CA ALA A 248 -13.76 15.06 -18.17
C ALA A 248 -13.81 15.38 -16.66
N MET A 249 -13.59 14.39 -15.81
CA MET A 249 -13.53 14.56 -14.36
C MET A 249 -12.43 15.55 -13.94
N PHE A 250 -11.25 15.42 -14.54
CA PHE A 250 -10.13 16.30 -14.27
C PHE A 250 -10.45 17.76 -14.67
N ALA A 251 -11.02 17.95 -15.85
CA ALA A 251 -11.43 19.27 -16.33
C ALA A 251 -12.49 19.93 -15.41
N VAL A 252 -13.51 19.16 -14.99
CA VAL A 252 -14.53 19.64 -14.05
C VAL A 252 -13.92 19.97 -12.69
N GLY A 253 -13.07 19.10 -12.14
CA GLY A 253 -12.47 19.33 -10.83
C GLY A 253 -11.53 20.53 -10.76
N MET A 254 -10.88 20.89 -11.87
CA MET A 254 -10.08 22.11 -11.95
C MET A 254 -10.93 23.40 -11.95
N GLN A 255 -12.20 23.32 -12.37
CA GLN A 255 -13.10 24.47 -12.36
C GLN A 255 -13.74 24.74 -10.99
N PHE A 256 -13.84 23.71 -10.14
CA PHE A 256 -14.58 23.76 -8.88
C PHE A 256 -13.71 23.29 -7.70
N PRO A 257 -12.63 24.01 -7.33
CA PRO A 257 -11.80 23.64 -6.18
C PRO A 257 -12.59 23.79 -4.86
N VAL A 258 -12.53 22.78 -3.99
CA VAL A 258 -13.12 22.79 -2.65
C VAL A 258 -12.06 23.05 -1.61
N TYR A 259 -12.24 24.06 -0.78
CA TYR A 259 -11.31 24.45 0.26
C TYR A 259 -11.88 24.11 1.64
N LEU A 260 -11.32 23.11 2.27
CA LEU A 260 -11.63 22.71 3.65
C LEU A 260 -10.34 22.67 4.46
N ASP A 261 -10.47 22.85 5.76
CA ASP A 261 -9.38 22.60 6.71
C ASP A 261 -9.08 21.09 6.84
N LEU A 262 -8.02 20.76 7.58
CA LEU A 262 -7.62 19.38 7.81
C LEU A 262 -8.74 18.52 8.40
N ASN A 263 -9.47 19.05 9.40
CA ASN A 263 -10.55 18.32 10.07
C ASN A 263 -11.76 18.08 9.16
N GLY A 264 -12.10 19.06 8.33
CA GLY A 264 -13.14 18.94 7.31
C GLY A 264 -12.81 17.80 6.33
N TRP A 265 -11.58 17.73 5.84
CA TRP A 265 -11.16 16.65 4.95
C TRP A 265 -11.09 15.28 5.67
N ILE A 266 -10.67 15.22 6.94
CA ILE A 266 -10.75 13.98 7.73
C ILE A 266 -12.20 13.49 7.79
N ALA A 267 -13.16 14.37 8.05
CA ALA A 267 -14.57 14.00 8.09
C ALA A 267 -15.06 13.47 6.74
N VAL A 268 -14.74 14.15 5.62
CA VAL A 268 -15.11 13.72 4.26
C VAL A 268 -14.53 12.35 3.94
N VAL A 269 -13.23 12.14 4.20
CA VAL A 269 -12.56 10.86 3.95
C VAL A 269 -13.15 9.74 4.81
N MET A 270 -13.46 10.01 6.08
CA MET A 270 -14.08 9.01 6.96
C MET A 270 -15.48 8.60 6.50
N VAL A 271 -16.32 9.58 6.09
CA VAL A 271 -17.64 9.29 5.50
C VAL A 271 -17.48 8.45 4.23
N TYR A 272 -16.56 8.82 3.36
CA TYR A 272 -16.23 8.04 2.17
C TYR A 272 -15.85 6.58 2.53
N LEU A 273 -14.99 6.37 3.54
CA LEU A 273 -14.53 5.03 3.96
C LEU A 273 -15.68 4.16 4.52
N VAL A 274 -16.70 4.74 5.15
CA VAL A 274 -17.89 3.98 5.57
C VAL A 274 -18.57 3.34 4.35
N PHE A 275 -18.77 4.10 3.28
CA PHE A 275 -19.33 3.56 2.04
C PHE A 275 -18.38 2.57 1.35
N ALA A 276 -17.11 2.92 1.20
CA ALA A 276 -16.11 2.08 0.55
C ALA A 276 -15.91 0.71 1.27
N GLY A 277 -15.95 0.72 2.59
CA GLY A 277 -15.85 -0.50 3.40
C GLY A 277 -17.09 -1.39 3.35
N ALA A 278 -18.30 -0.83 3.24
CA ALA A 278 -19.57 -1.56 3.33
C ALA A 278 -20.13 -1.99 1.96
N MET A 279 -19.89 -1.22 0.89
CA MET A 279 -20.45 -1.49 -0.44
C MET A 279 -19.83 -2.72 -1.13
N PRO A 280 -20.57 -3.40 -2.04
CA PRO A 280 -20.04 -4.50 -2.86
C PRO A 280 -18.84 -4.08 -3.70
N ILE A 281 -17.86 -4.99 -3.85
CA ILE A 281 -16.58 -4.73 -4.56
C ILE A 281 -16.81 -4.26 -5.99
N GLN A 282 -17.75 -4.90 -6.69
CA GLN A 282 -18.04 -4.63 -8.10
C GLN A 282 -18.62 -3.25 -8.38
N MET A 283 -19.28 -2.63 -7.38
CA MET A 283 -19.93 -1.33 -7.58
C MET A 283 -18.95 -0.16 -7.53
N LEU A 284 -17.98 -0.21 -6.62
CA LEU A 284 -17.06 0.90 -6.37
C LEU A 284 -15.60 0.50 -6.58
N LYS A 285 -15.12 -0.55 -5.88
CA LYS A 285 -13.68 -0.84 -5.82
C LYS A 285 -13.11 -1.31 -7.16
N GLN A 286 -13.69 -2.31 -7.78
CA GLN A 286 -13.17 -2.88 -9.04
C GLN A 286 -13.09 -1.86 -10.19
N PRO A 287 -14.14 -1.05 -10.50
CA PRO A 287 -14.03 -0.01 -11.52
C PRO A 287 -13.03 1.08 -11.15
N ARG A 288 -12.94 1.43 -9.87
CA ARG A 288 -12.01 2.43 -9.37
C ARG A 288 -10.56 1.95 -9.48
N ASP A 289 -10.26 0.71 -9.09
CA ASP A 289 -8.92 0.13 -9.20
C ASP A 289 -8.44 0.12 -10.65
N TYR A 290 -9.32 -0.19 -11.61
CA TYR A 290 -9.01 -0.15 -13.04
C TYR A 290 -8.62 1.28 -13.50
N LEU A 291 -9.42 2.29 -13.16
CA LEU A 291 -9.13 3.68 -13.51
C LEU A 291 -7.87 4.20 -12.78
N THR A 292 -7.70 3.87 -11.50
CA THR A 292 -6.50 4.22 -10.73
C THR A 292 -5.24 3.63 -11.37
N SER A 293 -5.29 2.39 -11.84
CA SER A 293 -4.13 1.76 -12.50
C SER A 293 -3.72 2.49 -13.77
N ILE A 294 -4.68 2.95 -14.58
CA ILE A 294 -4.38 3.78 -15.75
C ILE A 294 -3.68 5.06 -15.31
N MET A 295 -4.20 5.75 -14.30
CA MET A 295 -3.60 6.97 -13.76
C MET A 295 -2.18 6.74 -13.24
N MET A 296 -1.96 5.63 -12.52
CA MET A 296 -0.64 5.27 -11.98
C MET A 296 0.36 4.97 -13.11
N ILE A 297 -0.05 4.25 -14.15
CA ILE A 297 0.80 4.01 -15.32
C ILE A 297 1.17 5.33 -15.98
N VAL A 298 0.22 6.23 -16.18
CA VAL A 298 0.49 7.57 -16.74
C VAL A 298 1.44 8.35 -15.83
N MET A 299 1.25 8.31 -14.52
CA MET A 299 2.15 8.93 -13.54
C MET A 299 3.59 8.39 -13.66
N ILE A 300 3.76 7.07 -13.74
CA ILE A 300 5.08 6.43 -13.90
C ILE A 300 5.72 6.87 -15.21
N VAL A 301 4.96 6.87 -16.32
CA VAL A 301 5.45 7.33 -17.62
C VAL A 301 5.86 8.80 -17.56
N CYS A 302 5.07 9.68 -16.95
CA CYS A 302 5.41 11.09 -16.76
C CYS A 302 6.67 11.25 -15.90
N ALA A 303 6.83 10.45 -14.84
CA ALA A 303 8.03 10.49 -13.99
C ALA A 303 9.28 10.08 -14.80
N VAL A 304 9.21 8.98 -15.53
CA VAL A 304 10.32 8.47 -16.36
C VAL A 304 10.68 9.49 -17.44
N LEU A 305 9.70 10.00 -18.20
CA LEU A 305 9.93 11.01 -19.23
C LEU A 305 10.48 12.31 -18.63
N GLY A 306 9.94 12.76 -17.50
CA GLY A 306 10.40 13.93 -16.79
C GLY A 306 11.87 13.81 -16.37
N ILE A 307 12.27 12.68 -15.78
CA ILE A 307 13.66 12.41 -15.38
C ILE A 307 14.58 12.40 -16.61
N VAL A 308 14.15 11.75 -17.72
CA VAL A 308 14.94 11.69 -18.96
C VAL A 308 15.13 13.08 -19.56
N VAL A 309 14.06 13.90 -19.64
CA VAL A 309 14.14 15.26 -20.21
C VAL A 309 14.96 16.18 -19.31
N LEU A 310 14.81 16.09 -17.97
CA LEU A 310 15.68 16.81 -17.03
C LEU A 310 17.14 16.38 -17.20
N GLY A 311 17.40 15.08 -17.44
CA GLY A 311 18.72 14.55 -17.72
C GLY A 311 19.35 15.12 -19.00
N ALA A 312 18.55 15.19 -20.08
CA ALA A 312 18.99 15.81 -21.33
C ALA A 312 19.32 17.31 -21.18
N LYS A 313 18.65 17.99 -20.23
CA LYS A 313 18.93 19.40 -19.87
C LYS A 313 20.04 19.57 -18.82
N GLY A 314 20.69 18.48 -18.36
CA GLY A 314 21.71 18.52 -17.30
C GLY A 314 21.15 18.79 -15.88
N GLN A 315 19.85 18.68 -15.68
CA GLN A 315 19.15 19.02 -14.43
C GLN A 315 18.72 17.78 -13.62
N ALA A 316 19.03 16.55 -14.05
CA ALA A 316 18.72 15.33 -13.32
C ALA A 316 19.83 14.89 -12.36
N THR A 317 20.55 15.82 -11.78
CA THR A 317 21.62 15.52 -10.82
C THR A 317 21.04 15.31 -9.44
N ILE A 318 21.35 14.18 -8.81
CA ILE A 318 20.99 13.89 -7.43
C ILE A 318 21.93 14.69 -6.52
N THR A 319 21.38 15.70 -5.84
CA THR A 319 22.12 16.57 -4.92
C THR A 319 22.05 16.08 -3.47
N ALA A 320 21.18 15.12 -3.19
CA ALA A 320 21.13 14.45 -1.89
C ALA A 320 22.41 13.66 -1.62
N PRO A 321 22.89 13.61 -0.36
CA PRO A 321 24.07 12.86 0.00
C PRO A 321 23.89 11.37 -0.28
N MET A 322 24.98 10.72 -0.75
CA MET A 322 24.97 9.28 -1.03
C MET A 322 24.80 8.46 0.26
N PHE A 323 25.45 8.88 1.34
CA PHE A 323 25.38 8.26 2.66
C PHE A 323 25.60 9.32 3.75
N THR A 324 24.73 9.36 4.75
CA THR A 324 24.81 10.36 5.83
C THR A 324 25.35 9.78 7.14
N GLY A 325 25.40 8.45 7.26
CA GLY A 325 25.89 7.75 8.45
C GLY A 325 24.92 6.67 8.96
N PHE A 326 25.41 5.86 9.89
CA PHE A 326 24.60 4.80 10.53
C PHE A 326 23.67 5.34 11.62
N THR A 327 23.87 6.57 12.06
CA THR A 327 23.02 7.25 13.04
C THR A 327 22.75 8.68 12.59
N THR A 328 21.48 9.05 12.53
CA THR A 328 21.02 10.38 12.11
C THR A 328 20.03 10.92 13.13
N ALA A 329 19.50 12.12 12.89
CA ALA A 329 18.42 12.67 13.72
C ALA A 329 17.15 11.79 13.72
N SER A 330 16.97 10.97 12.68
CA SER A 330 15.86 10.01 12.58
C SER A 330 16.10 8.71 13.38
N GLY A 331 17.28 8.53 13.96
CA GLY A 331 17.66 7.35 14.74
C GLY A 331 18.79 6.54 14.11
N MET A 332 18.93 5.29 14.53
CA MET A 332 19.88 4.33 13.95
C MET A 332 19.35 3.77 12.63
N MET A 333 20.23 3.61 11.64
CA MET A 333 19.86 3.06 10.33
C MET A 333 19.18 1.68 10.45
N PHE A 334 19.72 0.80 11.28
CA PHE A 334 19.02 -0.42 11.67
C PHE A 334 18.29 -0.18 13.01
N PRO A 335 16.99 -0.39 13.11
CA PRO A 335 16.06 -0.91 12.09
C PRO A 335 15.34 0.17 11.27
N VAL A 336 15.55 1.48 11.56
CA VAL A 336 14.69 2.58 11.10
C VAL A 336 14.58 2.66 9.57
N LEU A 337 15.70 2.56 8.84
CA LEU A 337 15.67 2.58 7.37
C LEU A 337 14.80 1.45 6.83
N PHE A 338 15.01 0.23 7.33
CA PHE A 338 14.33 -0.98 6.83
C PHE A 338 12.82 -0.93 7.08
N VAL A 339 12.42 -0.43 8.24
CA VAL A 339 11.01 -0.29 8.62
C VAL A 339 10.34 0.89 7.91
N SER A 340 11.05 1.99 7.69
CA SER A 340 10.50 3.15 6.98
C SER A 340 10.17 2.81 5.53
N VAL A 341 11.00 2.01 4.85
CA VAL A 341 10.83 1.57 3.46
C VAL A 341 9.98 0.28 3.38
N ALA A 342 9.07 0.06 4.31
CA ALA A 342 8.31 -1.18 4.37
C ALA A 342 7.64 -1.50 3.02
N CYS A 343 6.81 -0.64 2.45
CA CYS A 343 6.06 -0.96 1.24
C CYS A 343 6.95 -1.11 -0.01
N GLY A 344 7.91 -0.21 -0.23
CA GLY A 344 8.78 -0.27 -1.42
C GLY A 344 9.72 -1.47 -1.49
N ALA A 345 9.93 -2.18 -0.37
CA ALA A 345 10.81 -3.35 -0.28
C ALA A 345 10.07 -4.63 0.11
N LEU A 346 9.20 -4.57 1.11
CA LEU A 346 8.32 -5.66 1.54
C LEU A 346 7.20 -5.11 2.42
N SER A 347 5.96 -5.44 2.10
CA SER A 347 4.78 -5.04 2.86
C SER A 347 3.91 -6.25 3.21
N GLY A 348 3.65 -6.44 4.49
CA GLY A 348 2.75 -7.50 4.95
C GLY A 348 1.31 -7.32 4.47
N PHE A 349 0.87 -6.06 4.29
CA PHE A 349 -0.45 -5.74 3.76
C PHE A 349 -0.71 -6.36 2.39
N HIS A 350 0.33 -6.49 1.55
CA HIS A 350 0.21 -7.07 0.22
C HIS A 350 -0.30 -8.51 0.24
N SER A 351 0.08 -9.32 1.24
CA SER A 351 -0.41 -10.69 1.37
C SER A 351 -1.91 -10.77 1.60
N LEU A 352 -2.48 -9.78 2.30
CA LEU A 352 -3.92 -9.70 2.53
C LEU A 352 -4.68 -9.39 1.23
N VAL A 353 -4.09 -8.58 0.36
CA VAL A 353 -4.62 -8.29 -0.98
C VAL A 353 -4.44 -9.53 -1.88
N SER A 354 -3.22 -10.06 -1.95
CA SER A 354 -2.86 -11.20 -2.81
C SER A 354 -3.74 -12.43 -2.53
N SER A 355 -3.88 -12.82 -1.25
CA SER A 355 -4.67 -14.00 -0.86
C SER A 355 -6.17 -13.73 -0.70
N GLY A 356 -6.54 -12.49 -0.34
CA GLY A 356 -7.94 -12.14 -0.04
C GLY A 356 -8.80 -11.82 -1.25
N THR A 357 -8.19 -11.23 -2.29
CA THR A 357 -8.93 -10.71 -3.45
C THR A 357 -8.30 -11.08 -4.78
N SER A 358 -6.99 -10.91 -4.98
CA SER A 358 -6.35 -11.13 -6.28
C SER A 358 -6.34 -12.59 -6.69
N SER A 359 -6.17 -13.54 -5.76
CA SER A 359 -6.23 -14.98 -6.01
C SER A 359 -7.59 -15.45 -6.54
N LYS A 360 -8.63 -14.68 -6.31
CA LYS A 360 -10.01 -14.94 -6.76
C LYS A 360 -10.34 -14.27 -8.11
N GLN A 361 -9.35 -13.63 -8.72
CA GLN A 361 -9.49 -12.94 -10.00
C GLN A 361 -8.53 -13.47 -11.08
N VAL A 362 -7.44 -14.11 -10.70
CA VAL A 362 -6.46 -14.66 -11.66
C VAL A 362 -7.07 -15.83 -12.41
N GLU A 363 -7.26 -15.67 -13.71
CA GLU A 363 -7.86 -16.67 -14.60
C GLU A 363 -6.89 -17.82 -14.90
N ASN A 364 -5.62 -17.51 -15.16
CA ASN A 364 -4.58 -18.49 -15.47
C ASN A 364 -3.49 -18.50 -14.40
N GLU A 365 -3.13 -19.68 -13.89
CA GLU A 365 -2.12 -19.81 -12.85
C GLU A 365 -0.75 -19.27 -13.27
N ALA A 366 -0.40 -19.33 -14.56
CA ALA A 366 0.83 -18.74 -15.09
C ALA A 366 0.91 -17.21 -14.90
N ASP A 367 -0.23 -16.53 -14.80
CA ASP A 367 -0.29 -15.08 -14.58
C ASP A 367 -0.04 -14.70 -13.11
N ALA A 368 -0.03 -15.66 -12.18
CA ALA A 368 0.30 -15.41 -10.78
C ALA A 368 1.67 -14.73 -10.61
N VAL A 369 2.64 -15.07 -11.47
CA VAL A 369 3.97 -14.41 -11.46
C VAL A 369 3.85 -12.95 -11.88
N LYS A 370 3.06 -12.65 -12.91
CA LYS A 370 2.85 -11.28 -13.38
C LYS A 370 2.10 -10.46 -12.31
N VAL A 371 1.06 -11.05 -11.73
CA VAL A 371 0.17 -10.38 -10.77
C VAL A 371 0.86 -10.22 -9.41
N GLY A 372 1.41 -11.28 -8.81
CA GLY A 372 2.05 -11.23 -7.50
C GLY A 372 3.45 -10.62 -7.57
N TYR A 373 4.38 -11.33 -8.22
CA TYR A 373 5.78 -10.91 -8.28
C TYR A 373 5.97 -9.62 -9.09
N GLY A 374 5.33 -9.53 -10.26
CA GLY A 374 5.46 -8.39 -11.19
C GLY A 374 4.94 -7.08 -10.59
N ALA A 375 3.80 -7.09 -9.91
CA ALA A 375 3.23 -5.88 -9.30
C ALA A 375 4.17 -5.30 -8.23
N MET A 376 4.78 -6.15 -7.38
CA MET A 376 5.73 -5.70 -6.38
C MET A 376 7.01 -5.13 -6.99
N VAL A 377 7.51 -5.72 -8.08
CA VAL A 377 8.68 -5.20 -8.81
C VAL A 377 8.40 -3.80 -9.38
N VAL A 378 7.19 -3.58 -9.95
CA VAL A 378 6.78 -2.25 -10.43
C VAL A 378 6.63 -1.26 -9.27
N GLU A 379 6.11 -1.69 -8.12
CA GLU A 379 6.03 -0.85 -6.92
C GLU A 379 7.42 -0.46 -6.41
N SER A 380 8.38 -1.38 -6.38
CA SER A 380 9.77 -1.09 -6.03
C SER A 380 10.38 -0.06 -6.98
N PHE A 381 10.05 -0.14 -8.28
CA PHE A 381 10.48 0.88 -9.25
C PHE A 381 9.88 2.26 -8.95
N VAL A 382 8.60 2.35 -8.54
CA VAL A 382 8.01 3.62 -8.05
C VAL A 382 8.78 4.15 -6.85
N GLY A 383 9.19 3.30 -5.92
CA GLY A 383 10.06 3.68 -4.80
C GLY A 383 11.39 4.27 -5.25
N VAL A 384 12.03 3.68 -6.28
CA VAL A 384 13.27 4.23 -6.86
C VAL A 384 13.02 5.57 -7.54
N LEU A 385 11.92 5.74 -8.27
CA LEU A 385 11.55 7.04 -8.86
C LEU A 385 11.36 8.11 -7.77
N ALA A 386 10.76 7.74 -6.63
CA ALA A 386 10.59 8.67 -5.51
C ALA A 386 11.95 9.10 -4.91
N ILE A 387 12.91 8.19 -4.78
CA ILE A 387 14.27 8.51 -4.33
C ILE A 387 14.97 9.45 -5.31
N ILE A 388 14.87 9.18 -6.61
CA ILE A 388 15.51 10.02 -7.65
C ILE A 388 14.91 11.42 -7.62
N VAL A 389 13.58 11.53 -7.62
CA VAL A 389 12.87 12.81 -7.61
C VAL A 389 13.21 13.61 -6.35
N ALA A 390 13.16 13.00 -5.17
CA ALA A 390 13.54 13.66 -3.93
C ALA A 390 15.03 14.04 -3.91
N GLY A 391 15.89 13.22 -4.50
CA GLY A 391 17.32 13.49 -4.62
C GLY A 391 17.64 14.67 -5.54
N ILE A 392 16.91 14.83 -6.64
CA ILE A 392 17.01 15.99 -7.55
C ILE A 392 16.50 17.26 -6.86
N MET A 393 15.40 17.16 -6.11
CA MET A 393 14.78 18.28 -5.42
C MET A 393 15.50 18.69 -4.12
N PHE A 394 16.50 17.96 -3.68
CA PHE A 394 17.10 18.11 -2.36
C PHE A 394 17.73 19.49 -2.14
N SER A 395 18.45 20.03 -3.12
CA SER A 395 19.05 21.38 -3.05
C SER A 395 17.99 22.48 -2.97
N ASP A 396 16.87 22.30 -3.67
CA ASP A 396 15.78 23.27 -3.70
C ASP A 396 14.97 23.27 -2.39
N MET A 397 14.97 22.14 -1.68
CA MET A 397 14.31 22.00 -0.38
C MET A 397 15.10 22.61 0.78
N ASN A 398 16.41 22.75 0.64
CA ASN A 398 17.27 23.34 1.64
C ASN A 398 17.58 24.80 1.33
N THR A 399 17.29 25.71 2.26
CA THR A 399 17.79 27.09 2.18
C THR A 399 19.28 27.08 2.46
N ALA A 400 20.08 27.50 1.49
CA ALA A 400 21.51 27.82 1.54
C ALA A 400 22.23 27.47 2.86
N GLY A 401 22.47 26.20 3.13
CA GLY A 401 23.30 25.72 4.24
C GLY A 401 22.72 25.81 5.66
N THR A 402 21.49 26.27 5.84
CA THR A 402 20.88 26.42 7.17
C THR A 402 20.07 25.19 7.63
N GLY A 403 19.88 24.19 6.79
CA GLY A 403 19.03 23.02 7.07
C GLY A 403 17.54 23.33 7.20
N ALA A 404 17.13 24.55 6.95
CA ALA A 404 15.72 24.94 6.93
C ALA A 404 15.11 24.68 5.55
N LEU A 405 13.89 24.14 5.53
CA LEU A 405 13.13 23.99 4.30
C LEU A 405 12.77 25.36 3.73
N ASN A 406 12.92 25.54 2.41
CA ASN A 406 12.53 26.77 1.74
C ASN A 406 11.04 27.05 1.95
N ALA A 407 10.70 28.25 2.36
CA ALA A 407 9.32 28.71 2.43
C ALA A 407 8.73 28.69 1.01
N GLY A 408 7.85 27.76 0.71
CA GLY A 408 7.22 27.57 -0.61
C GLY A 408 7.54 26.23 -1.29
N VAL A 409 8.49 25.46 -0.76
CA VAL A 409 8.70 24.07 -1.18
C VAL A 409 7.97 23.12 -0.22
N ALA A 410 7.31 22.15 -0.80
CA ALA A 410 6.51 21.17 -0.09
C ALA A 410 7.29 20.44 1.01
N SER A 411 6.71 20.42 2.20
CA SER A 411 7.32 19.83 3.40
C SER A 411 7.00 18.35 3.62
N THR A 412 6.01 17.79 2.90
CA THR A 412 5.61 16.39 3.04
C THR A 412 6.19 15.52 1.93
N PRO A 413 6.49 14.23 2.18
CA PRO A 413 6.98 13.31 1.15
C PRO A 413 6.10 13.27 -0.11
N PHE A 414 4.79 13.30 0.06
CA PHE A 414 3.84 13.35 -1.05
C PHE A 414 4.00 14.60 -1.91
N ALA A 415 4.09 15.73 -1.25
CA ALA A 415 4.25 17.00 -1.93
C ALA A 415 5.62 17.11 -2.64
N ILE A 416 6.70 16.57 -2.05
CA ILE A 416 8.01 16.47 -2.67
C ILE A 416 7.94 15.66 -3.97
N PHE A 417 7.32 14.47 -3.90
CA PHE A 417 7.17 13.59 -5.05
C PHE A 417 6.30 14.23 -6.15
N ALA A 418 5.14 14.78 -5.76
CA ALA A 418 4.23 15.44 -6.70
C ALA A 418 4.89 16.64 -7.40
N THR A 419 5.53 17.52 -6.63
CA THR A 419 6.20 18.71 -7.16
C THR A 419 7.37 18.34 -8.07
N GLY A 420 8.17 17.35 -7.67
CA GLY A 420 9.33 16.93 -8.47
C GLY A 420 8.95 16.31 -9.80
N ILE A 421 7.92 15.47 -9.86
CA ILE A 421 7.42 14.95 -11.14
C ILE A 421 6.74 16.07 -11.95
N ALA A 422 5.96 16.94 -11.32
CA ALA A 422 5.36 18.08 -12.02
C ALA A 422 6.41 18.99 -12.67
N ARG A 423 7.56 19.22 -12.01
CA ARG A 423 8.71 19.91 -12.62
C ARG A 423 9.25 19.16 -13.84
N GLY A 424 9.35 17.85 -13.77
CA GLY A 424 9.69 17.01 -14.92
C GLY A 424 8.69 17.17 -16.07
N MET A 425 7.38 17.17 -15.77
CA MET A 425 6.32 17.40 -16.76
C MET A 425 6.40 18.77 -17.41
N GLN A 426 6.68 19.81 -16.64
CA GLN A 426 6.92 21.16 -17.17
C GLN A 426 8.13 21.18 -18.11
N ALA A 427 9.16 20.40 -17.84
CA ALA A 427 10.35 20.35 -18.68
C ALA A 427 10.07 19.84 -20.10
N PHE A 428 9.00 19.05 -20.30
CA PHE A 428 8.53 18.63 -21.63
C PHE A 428 7.24 19.33 -22.09
N GLY A 429 6.88 20.46 -21.47
CA GLY A 429 5.90 21.41 -22.01
C GLY A 429 4.49 21.31 -21.41
N VAL A 430 4.26 20.55 -20.35
CA VAL A 430 2.97 20.55 -19.64
C VAL A 430 2.86 21.81 -18.77
N ASP A 431 1.69 22.46 -18.77
CA ASP A 431 1.42 23.59 -17.89
C ASP A 431 1.67 23.24 -16.42
N GLY A 432 2.30 24.17 -15.68
CA GLY A 432 2.74 23.93 -14.31
C GLY A 432 1.59 23.67 -13.34
N THR A 433 0.45 24.34 -13.52
CA THR A 433 -0.74 24.19 -12.68
C THR A 433 -1.37 22.81 -12.94
N VAL A 434 -1.56 22.47 -14.22
CA VAL A 434 -2.09 21.17 -14.66
C VAL A 434 -1.21 20.03 -14.14
N ALA A 435 0.12 20.13 -14.29
CA ALA A 435 1.06 19.14 -13.81
C ALA A 435 0.97 18.95 -12.29
N THR A 436 0.91 20.04 -11.53
CA THR A 436 0.84 20.00 -10.06
C THR A 436 -0.49 19.39 -9.58
N VAL A 437 -1.62 19.82 -10.14
CA VAL A 437 -2.94 19.25 -9.81
C VAL A 437 -3.00 17.78 -10.15
N PHE A 438 -2.54 17.39 -11.35
CA PHE A 438 -2.50 16.00 -11.79
C PHE A 438 -1.67 15.13 -10.84
N MET A 439 -0.49 15.57 -10.45
CA MET A 439 0.38 14.80 -9.57
C MET A 439 -0.14 14.75 -8.13
N THR A 440 -0.65 15.85 -7.59
CA THR A 440 -1.25 15.90 -6.25
C THR A 440 -2.43 14.95 -6.14
N MET A 441 -3.29 14.92 -7.17
CA MET A 441 -4.41 13.98 -7.26
C MET A 441 -3.92 12.53 -7.34
N ASN A 442 -2.93 12.22 -8.19
CA ASN A 442 -2.42 10.86 -8.34
C ASN A 442 -1.87 10.31 -7.01
N VAL A 443 -1.03 11.08 -6.33
CA VAL A 443 -0.44 10.67 -5.04
C VAL A 443 -1.53 10.45 -3.98
N SER A 444 -2.56 11.29 -3.97
CA SER A 444 -3.71 11.12 -3.08
C SER A 444 -4.54 9.89 -3.44
N ALA A 445 -4.71 9.61 -4.73
CA ALA A 445 -5.43 8.43 -5.22
C ALA A 445 -4.73 7.12 -4.79
N LEU A 446 -3.38 7.09 -4.78
CA LEU A 446 -2.62 5.95 -4.25
C LEU A 446 -3.02 5.62 -2.81
N ALA A 447 -3.02 6.62 -1.95
CA ALA A 447 -3.36 6.44 -0.54
C ALA A 447 -4.84 6.09 -0.33
N LEU A 448 -5.75 6.73 -1.08
CA LEU A 448 -7.20 6.47 -0.98
C LEU A 448 -7.55 5.04 -1.43
N THR A 449 -6.92 4.53 -2.49
CA THR A 449 -7.17 3.17 -2.97
C THR A 449 -6.72 2.12 -1.96
N SER A 450 -5.58 2.37 -1.29
CA SER A 450 -5.13 1.52 -0.18
C SER A 450 -6.06 1.63 1.02
N LEU A 451 -6.57 2.82 1.36
CA LEU A 451 -7.56 3.01 2.42
C LEU A 451 -8.84 2.21 2.19
N ASP A 452 -9.34 2.16 0.95
CA ASP A 452 -10.52 1.35 0.61
C ASP A 452 -10.28 -0.13 0.89
N ALA A 453 -9.12 -0.63 0.48
CA ALA A 453 -8.74 -2.01 0.72
C ALA A 453 -8.61 -2.29 2.23
N VAL A 454 -7.94 -1.41 2.96
CA VAL A 454 -7.74 -1.53 4.42
C VAL A 454 -9.04 -1.47 5.21
N ALA A 455 -9.95 -0.55 4.87
CA ALA A 455 -11.25 -0.45 5.53
C ALA A 455 -12.06 -1.76 5.36
N ARG A 456 -11.99 -2.35 4.17
CA ARG A 456 -12.64 -3.63 3.88
C ARG A 456 -11.97 -4.80 4.58
N ILE A 457 -10.63 -4.89 4.55
CA ILE A 457 -9.87 -5.95 5.22
C ILE A 457 -10.06 -5.85 6.73
N GLY A 458 -10.02 -4.65 7.32
CA GLY A 458 -10.29 -4.43 8.73
C GLY A 458 -11.68 -4.89 9.13
N ARG A 459 -12.70 -4.52 8.36
CA ARG A 459 -14.08 -5.01 8.54
C ARG A 459 -14.17 -6.53 8.49
N THR A 460 -13.58 -7.17 7.47
CA THR A 460 -13.64 -8.63 7.32
C THR A 460 -12.86 -9.32 8.42
N SER A 461 -11.68 -8.85 8.80
CA SER A 461 -10.90 -9.38 9.92
C SER A 461 -11.68 -9.31 11.24
N PHE A 462 -12.40 -8.21 11.48
CA PHE A 462 -13.27 -8.07 12.64
C PHE A 462 -14.44 -9.08 12.60
N SER A 463 -15.11 -9.20 11.46
CA SER A 463 -16.24 -10.11 11.31
C SER A 463 -15.83 -11.58 11.41
N GLU A 464 -14.69 -11.96 10.80
CA GLU A 464 -14.15 -13.32 10.82
C GLU A 464 -13.59 -13.73 12.18
N PHE A 465 -13.18 -12.77 13.01
CA PHE A 465 -12.70 -13.06 14.37
C PHE A 465 -13.76 -13.75 15.22
N PHE A 466 -15.04 -13.41 15.02
CA PHE A 466 -16.17 -14.00 15.73
C PHE A 466 -16.76 -15.23 15.02
N ALA A 467 -16.27 -15.59 13.83
CA ALA A 467 -16.77 -16.72 13.08
C ALA A 467 -16.26 -18.04 13.67
N THR A 468 -17.16 -19.02 13.79
CA THR A 468 -16.86 -20.37 14.29
C THR A 468 -16.51 -21.35 13.19
N SER A 469 -17.01 -21.15 11.97
CA SER A 469 -16.76 -21.96 10.78
C SER A 469 -15.69 -21.34 9.87
N ASN A 470 -14.98 -22.20 9.13
CA ASN A 470 -14.03 -21.80 8.09
C ASN A 470 -14.70 -21.57 6.73
N ASP A 471 -15.97 -21.92 6.61
CA ASP A 471 -16.74 -21.83 5.39
C ASP A 471 -17.38 -20.44 5.29
N ALA A 472 -17.03 -19.66 4.27
CA ALA A 472 -17.55 -18.30 4.09
C ALA A 472 -19.08 -18.29 3.95
N LEU A 473 -19.67 -19.34 3.37
CA LEU A 473 -21.11 -19.51 3.21
C LEU A 473 -21.79 -19.93 4.51
N ALA A 474 -21.14 -20.77 5.35
CA ALA A 474 -21.67 -21.18 6.66
C ALA A 474 -21.64 -20.02 7.68
N VAL A 475 -20.65 -19.14 7.60
CA VAL A 475 -20.54 -17.95 8.48
C VAL A 475 -21.74 -17.02 8.35
N GLU A 476 -22.36 -16.92 7.18
CA GLU A 476 -23.50 -16.02 6.96
C GLU A 476 -24.80 -16.58 7.56
N ASN A 477 -24.95 -17.89 7.63
CA ASN A 477 -26.15 -18.58 8.11
C ASN A 477 -26.17 -18.85 9.62
N GLU A 478 -25.01 -18.90 10.30
CA GLU A 478 -24.90 -19.23 11.73
C GLU A 478 -24.96 -18.02 12.69
N LYS A 479 -25.06 -16.80 12.17
CA LYS A 479 -25.04 -15.59 12.99
C LYS A 479 -26.37 -15.37 13.72
N THR A 480 -26.38 -15.52 15.04
CA THR A 480 -27.53 -15.26 15.91
C THR A 480 -27.24 -14.12 16.90
N GLY A 481 -28.27 -13.35 17.29
CA GLY A 481 -28.19 -12.32 18.32
C GLY A 481 -27.16 -11.22 18.05
N VAL A 482 -26.30 -10.93 19.02
CA VAL A 482 -25.27 -9.88 18.94
C VAL A 482 -24.30 -10.13 17.78
N MET A 483 -23.99 -11.38 17.47
CA MET A 483 -23.08 -11.72 16.37
C MET A 483 -23.66 -11.38 15.00
N LYS A 484 -24.99 -11.40 14.84
CA LYS A 484 -25.65 -10.95 13.61
C LYS A 484 -25.47 -9.45 13.40
N VAL A 485 -25.53 -8.67 14.48
CA VAL A 485 -25.32 -7.21 14.44
C VAL A 485 -23.86 -6.88 14.14
N LEU A 486 -22.91 -7.48 14.86
CA LEU A 486 -21.48 -7.26 14.67
C LEU A 486 -20.96 -7.79 13.32
N GLY A 487 -21.60 -8.79 12.75
CA GLY A 487 -21.30 -9.30 11.42
C GLY A 487 -21.92 -8.51 10.28
N ASN A 488 -22.78 -7.52 10.57
CA ASN A 488 -23.32 -6.64 9.55
C ASN A 488 -22.19 -5.77 8.95
N PRO A 489 -22.04 -5.72 7.61
CA PRO A 489 -20.96 -4.98 6.96
C PRO A 489 -20.86 -3.51 7.37
N TRP A 490 -21.99 -2.83 7.57
CA TRP A 490 -22.02 -1.43 7.97
C TRP A 490 -21.55 -1.24 9.41
N VAL A 491 -22.06 -2.08 10.34
CA VAL A 491 -21.68 -2.01 11.75
C VAL A 491 -20.20 -2.34 11.92
N ALA A 492 -19.75 -3.43 11.32
CA ALA A 492 -18.34 -3.84 11.38
C ALA A 492 -17.38 -2.79 10.77
N THR A 493 -17.81 -2.09 9.70
CA THR A 493 -17.05 -0.99 9.12
C THR A 493 -16.96 0.18 10.11
N VAL A 494 -18.06 0.62 10.69
CA VAL A 494 -18.07 1.73 11.66
C VAL A 494 -17.23 1.38 12.89
N VAL A 495 -17.36 0.16 13.44
CA VAL A 495 -16.57 -0.31 14.59
C VAL A 495 -15.07 -0.33 14.26
N THR A 496 -14.71 -0.60 13.02
CA THR A 496 -13.30 -0.53 12.57
C THR A 496 -12.84 0.92 12.38
N LEU A 497 -13.65 1.80 11.80
CA LEU A 497 -13.23 3.15 11.48
C LEU A 497 -13.13 4.08 12.70
N LEU A 498 -13.96 3.91 13.72
CA LEU A 498 -13.96 4.79 14.89
C LEU A 498 -12.63 4.82 15.67
N PRO A 499 -12.02 3.67 16.04
CA PRO A 499 -10.70 3.70 16.68
C PRO A 499 -9.60 4.23 15.74
N GLY A 500 -9.69 3.94 14.43
CA GLY A 500 -8.79 4.51 13.42
C GLY A 500 -8.87 6.03 13.37
N LEU A 501 -10.08 6.59 13.43
CA LEU A 501 -10.30 8.04 13.52
C LEU A 501 -9.64 8.63 14.78
N ALA A 502 -9.80 8.00 15.93
CA ALA A 502 -9.17 8.48 17.17
C ALA A 502 -7.64 8.55 17.05
N LEU A 503 -7.01 7.57 16.39
CA LEU A 503 -5.58 7.56 16.12
C LEU A 503 -5.15 8.63 15.10
N THR A 504 -6.02 9.01 14.16
CA THR A 504 -5.72 9.97 13.08
C THR A 504 -5.24 11.32 13.62
N PHE A 505 -5.76 11.76 14.76
CA PHE A 505 -5.37 13.03 15.40
C PHE A 505 -3.94 13.04 15.97
N GLY A 506 -3.27 11.89 16.05
CA GLY A 506 -1.85 11.78 16.39
C GLY A 506 -0.89 12.27 15.31
N GLY A 507 -1.37 12.47 14.08
CA GLY A 507 -0.59 12.85 12.91
C GLY A 507 0.22 11.70 12.31
N TYR A 508 0.26 11.63 10.98
CA TYR A 508 0.81 10.46 10.28
C TYR A 508 2.32 10.25 10.52
N LEU A 509 3.12 11.29 10.65
CA LEU A 509 4.56 11.16 10.90
C LEU A 509 4.88 10.49 12.24
N ASN A 510 4.05 10.74 13.25
CA ASN A 510 4.21 10.10 14.56
C ASN A 510 3.79 8.63 14.55
N ILE A 511 2.80 8.28 13.71
CA ILE A 511 2.28 6.92 13.57
C ILE A 511 3.14 6.08 12.60
N TRP A 512 3.91 6.73 11.71
CA TRP A 512 4.64 6.07 10.63
C TRP A 512 5.60 4.96 11.09
N PRO A 513 6.41 5.12 12.17
CA PRO A 513 7.28 4.04 12.65
C PRO A 513 6.48 2.82 13.13
N LEU A 514 5.36 3.04 13.81
CA LEU A 514 4.48 1.98 14.26
C LEU A 514 3.78 1.26 13.09
N PHE A 515 3.32 2.02 12.09
CA PHE A 515 2.79 1.49 10.84
C PHE A 515 3.84 0.61 10.13
N GLY A 516 5.04 1.12 9.91
CA GLY A 516 6.10 0.39 9.22
C GLY A 516 6.49 -0.91 9.94
N ALA A 517 6.67 -0.86 11.26
CA ALA A 517 7.02 -2.02 12.07
C ALA A 517 5.90 -3.09 12.06
N SER A 518 4.65 -2.68 12.25
CA SER A 518 3.51 -3.60 12.23
C SER A 518 3.29 -4.21 10.84
N ASN A 519 3.50 -3.43 9.78
CA ASN A 519 3.40 -3.89 8.40
C ASN A 519 4.47 -4.95 8.08
N GLN A 520 5.71 -4.73 8.49
CA GLN A 520 6.77 -5.72 8.31
C GLN A 520 6.60 -6.96 9.20
N LEU A 521 6.05 -6.81 10.41
CA LEU A 521 5.73 -7.95 11.28
C LEU A 521 4.66 -8.83 10.64
N LEU A 522 3.64 -8.23 10.03
CA LEU A 522 2.65 -8.94 9.21
C LEU A 522 3.32 -9.69 8.06
N GLY A 523 4.28 -9.06 7.36
CA GLY A 523 5.09 -9.71 6.33
C GLY A 523 5.89 -10.90 6.84
N GLY A 524 6.51 -10.76 8.01
CA GLY A 524 7.22 -11.85 8.68
C GLY A 524 6.31 -13.04 9.01
N MET A 525 5.12 -12.78 9.57
CA MET A 525 4.12 -13.82 9.85
C MET A 525 3.64 -14.52 8.58
N THR A 526 3.41 -13.76 7.51
CA THR A 526 3.08 -14.33 6.19
C THR A 526 4.20 -15.23 5.68
N MET A 527 5.44 -14.75 5.69
CA MET A 527 6.60 -15.52 5.22
C MET A 527 6.79 -16.84 5.99
N ILE A 528 6.56 -16.84 7.32
CA ILE A 528 6.60 -18.07 8.11
C ILE A 528 5.45 -19.01 7.70
N THR A 529 4.25 -18.48 7.50
CA THR A 529 3.09 -19.27 7.03
C THR A 529 3.39 -19.89 5.67
N LEU A 530 3.99 -19.14 4.75
CA LEU A 530 4.42 -19.67 3.45
C LEU A 530 5.52 -20.72 3.58
N ALA A 531 6.44 -20.59 4.54
CA ALA A 531 7.45 -21.61 4.81
C ALA A 531 6.82 -22.91 5.33
N VAL A 532 5.79 -22.81 6.20
CA VAL A 532 5.01 -23.98 6.65
C VAL A 532 4.24 -24.60 5.48
N PHE A 533 3.56 -23.77 4.67
CA PHE A 533 2.89 -24.21 3.45
C PHE A 533 3.83 -24.98 2.52
N CYS A 534 4.98 -24.41 2.17
CA CYS A 534 5.97 -25.06 1.30
C CYS A 534 6.41 -26.41 1.89
N LYS A 535 6.69 -26.46 3.19
CA LYS A 535 7.10 -27.69 3.86
C LYS A 535 6.00 -28.75 3.82
N CYS A 536 4.77 -28.39 4.21
CA CYS A 536 3.63 -29.31 4.26
C CYS A 536 3.27 -29.87 2.88
N THR A 537 3.44 -29.08 1.82
CA THR A 537 3.15 -29.48 0.44
C THR A 537 4.35 -30.09 -0.30
N GLY A 538 5.49 -30.28 0.37
CA GLY A 538 6.72 -30.83 -0.23
C GLY A 538 7.47 -29.86 -1.14
N ARG A 539 7.11 -28.58 -1.16
CA ARG A 539 7.79 -27.54 -1.94
C ARG A 539 9.03 -27.02 -1.25
N SER A 540 10.00 -26.57 -2.04
CA SER A 540 11.23 -25.96 -1.51
C SER A 540 10.97 -24.57 -0.95
N GLY A 541 11.16 -24.38 0.36
CA GLY A 541 10.91 -23.12 1.07
C GLY A 541 12.16 -22.43 1.65
N TRP A 542 13.38 -22.91 1.35
CA TRP A 542 14.62 -22.41 1.96
C TRP A 542 14.85 -20.90 1.75
N MET A 543 14.39 -20.36 0.60
CA MET A 543 14.53 -18.94 0.26
C MET A 543 13.73 -18.03 1.20
N LEU A 544 12.79 -18.57 1.98
CA LEU A 544 11.97 -17.81 2.92
C LEU A 544 12.66 -17.64 4.29
N TYR A 545 13.62 -18.49 4.66
CA TYR A 545 14.18 -18.53 6.02
C TYR A 545 14.99 -17.28 6.38
N ALA A 546 15.87 -16.84 5.47
CA ALA A 546 16.67 -15.63 5.70
C ALA A 546 15.81 -14.37 5.79
N PRO A 547 14.83 -14.13 4.88
CA PRO A 547 13.86 -13.06 5.04
C PRO A 547 13.09 -13.11 6.36
N VAL A 548 12.60 -14.28 6.77
CA VAL A 548 11.88 -14.44 8.05
C VAL A 548 12.74 -13.99 9.23
N ALA A 549 13.97 -14.51 9.33
CA ALA A 549 14.87 -14.16 10.41
C ALA A 549 15.15 -12.66 10.47
N PHE A 550 15.48 -12.07 9.30
CA PHE A 550 15.73 -10.63 9.19
C PHE A 550 14.53 -9.79 9.61
N LEU A 551 13.34 -10.11 9.09
CA LEU A 551 12.12 -9.36 9.38
C LEU A 551 11.76 -9.40 10.86
N LEU A 552 11.82 -10.58 11.50
CA LEU A 552 11.50 -10.70 12.92
C LEU A 552 12.46 -9.87 13.77
N VAL A 553 13.77 -9.96 13.52
CA VAL A 553 14.77 -9.16 14.26
C VAL A 553 14.54 -7.67 14.05
N CYS A 554 14.36 -7.25 12.80
CA CYS A 554 14.15 -5.85 12.42
C CYS A 554 12.89 -5.27 13.09
N THR A 555 11.77 -5.98 12.98
CA THR A 555 10.47 -5.48 13.46
C THR A 555 10.37 -5.45 14.98
N PHE A 556 10.83 -6.51 15.68
CA PHE A 556 10.81 -6.49 17.14
C PHE A 556 11.78 -5.46 17.73
N THR A 557 12.94 -5.22 17.10
CA THR A 557 13.84 -4.13 17.48
C THR A 557 13.15 -2.77 17.31
N SER A 558 12.49 -2.55 16.16
CA SER A 558 11.78 -1.30 15.89
C SER A 558 10.61 -1.05 16.86
N LEU A 559 9.80 -2.08 17.13
CA LEU A 559 8.71 -1.97 18.10
C LEU A 559 9.22 -1.72 19.52
N GLY A 560 10.31 -2.37 19.91
CA GLY A 560 10.98 -2.11 21.19
C GLY A 560 11.45 -0.66 21.31
N MET A 561 12.07 -0.11 20.27
CA MET A 561 12.46 1.31 20.21
C MET A 561 11.24 2.25 20.25
N SER A 562 10.15 1.89 19.57
CA SER A 562 8.90 2.67 19.62
C SER A 562 8.29 2.68 21.01
N ILE A 563 8.27 1.54 21.71
CA ILE A 563 7.82 1.44 23.10
C ILE A 563 8.68 2.32 24.02
N ALA A 564 10.02 2.22 23.92
CA ALA A 564 10.94 3.04 24.69
C ALA A 564 10.72 4.55 24.44
N GLY A 565 10.54 4.94 23.17
CA GLY A 565 10.22 6.32 22.79
C GLY A 565 8.90 6.83 23.39
N CYS A 566 7.84 6.01 23.34
CA CYS A 566 6.55 6.35 23.94
C CYS A 566 6.65 6.50 25.48
N VAL A 567 7.36 5.59 26.14
CA VAL A 567 7.59 5.68 27.61
C VAL A 567 8.35 6.95 27.97
N THR A 568 9.40 7.29 27.23
CA THR A 568 10.16 8.54 27.45
C THR A 568 9.28 9.78 27.22
N ALA A 569 8.45 9.77 26.17
CA ALA A 569 7.53 10.87 25.92
C ALA A 569 6.49 11.04 27.05
N LEU A 570 5.95 9.94 27.57
CA LEU A 570 4.99 9.94 28.68
C LEU A 570 5.64 10.44 30.00
N GLN A 571 6.91 10.12 30.24
CA GLN A 571 7.65 10.64 31.41
C GLN A 571 7.90 12.15 31.35
N ALA A 572 7.97 12.72 30.12
CA ALA A 572 8.09 14.16 29.93
C ALA A 572 6.80 14.93 30.29
N GLY A 573 5.65 14.23 30.38
CA GLY A 573 4.38 14.71 30.90
C GLY A 573 3.54 15.53 29.90
N GLY A 574 2.26 15.69 30.23
CA GLY A 574 1.28 16.46 29.48
C GLY A 574 0.09 15.63 29.02
N MET A 575 -1.15 16.18 29.19
CA MET A 575 -2.37 15.44 28.88
C MET A 575 -2.50 15.11 27.36
N ALA A 576 -2.02 15.98 26.49
CA ALA A 576 -1.98 15.74 25.04
C ALA A 576 -1.00 14.61 24.66
N VAL A 577 0.13 14.50 25.37
CA VAL A 577 1.12 13.43 25.18
C VAL A 577 0.56 12.09 25.68
N MET A 578 -0.20 12.09 26.77
CA MET A 578 -0.89 10.89 27.26
C MET A 578 -1.91 10.37 26.24
N ALA A 579 -2.67 11.24 25.59
CA ALA A 579 -3.66 10.84 24.60
C ALA A 579 -3.03 10.26 23.33
N THR A 580 -1.92 10.81 22.85
CA THR A 580 -1.26 10.36 21.60
C THR A 580 -0.25 9.25 21.86
N SER A 581 0.78 9.49 22.65
CA SER A 581 1.85 8.51 22.91
C SER A 581 1.39 7.35 23.80
N GLY A 582 0.42 7.57 24.69
CA GLY A 582 -0.19 6.51 25.49
C GLY A 582 -0.97 5.51 24.63
N LEU A 583 -1.77 6.01 23.71
CA LEU A 583 -2.50 5.15 22.78
C LEU A 583 -1.54 4.38 21.86
N GLN A 584 -0.51 5.04 21.33
CA GLN A 584 0.53 4.38 20.54
C GLN A 584 1.27 3.29 21.31
N LEU A 585 1.58 3.54 22.60
CA LEU A 585 2.21 2.56 23.48
C LEU A 585 1.34 1.30 23.65
N VAL A 586 0.04 1.48 23.90
CA VAL A 586 -0.90 0.35 24.01
C VAL A 586 -0.90 -0.49 22.73
N PHE A 587 -1.00 0.16 21.57
CA PHE A 587 -0.96 -0.55 20.28
C PHE A 587 0.38 -1.25 20.05
N ALA A 588 1.51 -0.60 20.34
CA ALA A 588 2.83 -1.19 20.18
C ALA A 588 3.01 -2.46 21.04
N VAL A 589 2.59 -2.40 22.32
CA VAL A 589 2.65 -3.55 23.23
C VAL A 589 1.75 -4.70 22.77
N LEU A 590 0.52 -4.38 22.36
CA LEU A 590 -0.41 -5.39 21.83
C LEU A 590 0.14 -6.07 20.56
N LEU A 591 0.70 -5.30 19.65
CA LEU A 591 1.30 -5.83 18.40
C LEU A 591 2.52 -6.71 18.69
N VAL A 592 3.38 -6.32 19.65
CA VAL A 592 4.51 -7.16 20.07
C VAL A 592 4.02 -8.47 20.66
N ALA A 593 3.06 -8.41 21.59
CA ALA A 593 2.53 -9.61 22.25
C ALA A 593 1.87 -10.56 21.22
N LEU A 594 0.95 -10.04 20.39
CA LEU A 594 0.27 -10.83 19.37
C LEU A 594 1.25 -11.37 18.32
N GLY A 595 2.14 -10.51 17.81
CA GLY A 595 3.13 -10.91 16.83
C GLY A 595 4.09 -11.99 17.34
N LEU A 596 4.53 -11.89 18.59
CA LEU A 596 5.40 -12.89 19.21
C LEU A 596 4.69 -14.23 19.35
N ILE A 597 3.44 -14.23 19.85
CA ILE A 597 2.67 -15.47 20.02
C ILE A 597 2.42 -16.14 18.66
N VAL A 598 2.00 -15.37 17.64
CA VAL A 598 1.79 -15.91 16.30
C VAL A 598 3.10 -16.42 15.70
N ALA A 599 4.19 -15.66 15.77
CA ALA A 599 5.48 -16.07 15.24
C ALA A 599 6.00 -17.36 15.91
N VAL A 600 5.89 -17.47 17.24
CA VAL A 600 6.28 -18.67 17.98
C VAL A 600 5.44 -19.88 17.56
N ASN A 601 4.11 -19.71 17.44
CA ASN A 601 3.23 -20.79 16.97
C ASN A 601 3.60 -21.23 15.54
N CYS A 602 3.79 -20.30 14.64
CA CYS A 602 4.19 -20.60 13.26
C CYS A 602 5.56 -21.32 13.20
N LEU A 603 6.55 -20.86 13.99
CA LEU A 603 7.87 -21.49 14.04
C LEU A 603 7.82 -22.89 14.67
N LYS A 604 6.94 -23.10 15.66
CA LYS A 604 6.71 -24.42 16.25
C LYS A 604 6.15 -25.40 15.21
N GLU A 605 5.14 -24.97 14.45
CA GLU A 605 4.54 -25.78 13.38
C GLU A 605 5.56 -26.02 12.24
N LEU A 606 6.36 -25.02 11.89
CA LEU A 606 7.44 -25.17 10.90
C LEU A 606 8.45 -26.27 11.30
N ARG A 607 8.73 -26.42 12.59
CA ARG A 607 9.62 -27.50 13.10
C ARG A 607 8.90 -28.84 13.18
N GLY A 608 7.65 -28.86 13.65
CA GLY A 608 6.91 -30.07 13.97
C GLY A 608 6.27 -30.78 12.79
N LYS A 609 5.88 -30.05 11.71
CA LYS A 609 5.25 -30.67 10.53
C LYS A 609 6.26 -31.47 9.71
N GLU A 610 5.81 -32.59 9.13
CA GLU A 610 6.60 -33.37 8.18
C GLU A 610 6.46 -32.81 6.76
N SER A 611 7.48 -33.03 5.93
CA SER A 611 7.46 -32.62 4.53
C SER A 611 6.46 -33.46 3.74
N GLY A 612 5.60 -32.78 2.95
CA GLY A 612 4.59 -33.48 2.15
C GLY A 612 3.39 -34.00 2.94
N SER A 613 3.24 -33.64 4.23
CA SER A 613 2.18 -34.16 5.10
C SER A 613 0.77 -33.65 4.79
N MET A 614 0.66 -32.52 4.11
CA MET A 614 -0.62 -31.90 3.75
C MET A 614 -0.56 -31.44 2.29
N PRO A 615 -1.21 -32.16 1.36
CA PRO A 615 -1.25 -31.76 -0.04
C PRO A 615 -2.06 -30.47 -0.25
N ASP A 616 -2.00 -29.94 -1.44
CA ASP A 616 -2.90 -28.87 -1.90
C ASP A 616 -4.36 -29.32 -1.72
N GLU A 617 -5.29 -28.38 -1.56
CA GLU A 617 -6.70 -28.74 -1.43
C GLU A 617 -7.25 -29.32 -2.73
N GLU A 618 -8.15 -30.29 -2.58
CA GLU A 618 -8.90 -30.78 -3.71
C GLU A 618 -9.72 -29.62 -4.34
N PRO A 619 -9.79 -29.59 -5.67
CA PRO A 619 -10.49 -28.51 -6.38
C PRO A 619 -11.98 -28.47 -6.01
N GLU A 620 -12.44 -27.37 -5.43
CA GLU A 620 -13.86 -27.08 -5.24
C GLU A 620 -14.47 -26.42 -6.48
N TRP A 621 -15.76 -26.68 -6.73
CA TRP A 621 -16.47 -26.20 -7.90
C TRP A 621 -17.81 -25.58 -7.52
N SER A 622 -18.08 -24.36 -7.99
CA SER A 622 -19.43 -23.78 -8.00
C SER A 622 -20.27 -24.33 -9.16
N GLU A 623 -21.58 -24.15 -9.11
CA GLU A 623 -22.47 -24.54 -10.21
C GLU A 623 -22.17 -23.72 -11.48
N VAL A 624 -21.86 -22.43 -11.33
CA VAL A 624 -21.50 -21.52 -12.43
C VAL A 624 -20.17 -21.96 -13.04
N GLY A 625 -19.14 -22.19 -12.23
CA GLY A 625 -17.84 -22.66 -12.68
C GLY A 625 -17.90 -23.97 -13.45
N ARG A 626 -18.75 -24.92 -13.01
CA ARG A 626 -18.97 -26.19 -13.75
C ARG A 626 -19.61 -25.96 -15.11
N ARG A 627 -20.62 -25.08 -15.20
CA ARG A 627 -21.28 -24.75 -16.48
C ARG A 627 -20.33 -24.07 -17.45
N ASN A 628 -19.58 -23.07 -17.00
CA ASN A 628 -18.66 -22.34 -17.85
C ASN A 628 -17.49 -23.20 -18.32
N CYS A 629 -16.97 -24.09 -17.45
CA CYS A 629 -15.89 -24.99 -17.82
C CYS A 629 -16.33 -26.06 -18.85
N SER A 630 -17.54 -26.63 -18.70
CA SER A 630 -18.07 -27.57 -19.68
C SER A 630 -18.34 -26.91 -21.04
N ALA A 631 -18.74 -25.62 -21.07
CA ALA A 631 -18.88 -24.86 -22.29
C ALA A 631 -17.52 -24.58 -22.96
N HIS A 632 -16.48 -24.23 -22.19
CA HIS A 632 -15.12 -24.07 -22.70
C HIS A 632 -14.52 -25.38 -23.24
N GLN A 633 -14.73 -26.49 -22.52
CA GLN A 633 -14.26 -27.80 -22.98
C GLN A 633 -15.00 -28.27 -24.25
N ALA A 634 -16.30 -28.00 -24.34
CA ALA A 634 -17.07 -28.28 -25.54
C ALA A 634 -16.62 -27.41 -26.73
N ALA A 635 -16.40 -26.12 -26.53
CA ALA A 635 -15.90 -25.20 -27.56
C ALA A 635 -14.47 -25.57 -28.01
N ALA A 636 -13.61 -26.02 -27.14
CA ALA A 636 -12.27 -26.51 -27.48
C ALA A 636 -12.31 -27.85 -28.25
N ALA A 637 -13.27 -28.72 -27.94
CA ALA A 637 -13.47 -30.00 -28.65
C ALA A 637 -14.03 -29.79 -30.07
N ASP A 638 -14.86 -28.76 -30.29
CA ASP A 638 -15.44 -28.44 -31.60
C ASP A 638 -14.53 -27.59 -32.49
N GLY A 639 -13.32 -27.27 -32.07
CA GLY A 639 -12.33 -26.52 -32.86
C GLY A 639 -12.75 -25.09 -33.21
N ALA A 640 -13.67 -24.49 -32.46
CA ALA A 640 -14.09 -23.12 -32.65
C ALA A 640 -12.98 -22.14 -32.20
N PRO A 641 -12.68 -21.07 -32.94
CA PRO A 641 -11.70 -20.08 -32.55
C PRO A 641 -12.15 -19.37 -31.27
N GLU A 642 -11.20 -19.09 -30.35
CA GLU A 642 -11.38 -18.53 -28.99
C GLU A 642 -12.23 -17.24 -28.86
N GLY A 643 -12.79 -16.72 -29.95
CA GLY A 643 -13.56 -15.48 -29.97
C GLY A 643 -15.06 -15.62 -29.70
N LEU A 644 -15.63 -16.83 -29.67
CA LEU A 644 -17.09 -17.04 -29.59
C LEU A 644 -17.60 -17.47 -28.19
N ALA A 645 -16.71 -17.75 -27.26
CA ALA A 645 -17.07 -18.13 -25.88
C ALA A 645 -17.55 -16.96 -25.00
N ALA A 646 -17.62 -15.74 -25.50
CA ALA A 646 -18.06 -14.54 -24.77
C ALA A 646 -19.54 -14.18 -24.97
N GLU A 647 -20.31 -14.98 -25.71
CA GLU A 647 -21.71 -14.69 -26.04
C GLU A 647 -22.73 -15.77 -25.57
N ALA A 648 -22.30 -16.72 -24.73
CA ALA A 648 -23.24 -17.69 -24.14
C ALA A 648 -23.50 -17.48 -22.66
#